data_2af777900972e499883569c4e07a12a9
#
_entry.id   2af777900972e499883569c4e07a12a9
#
_cell.length_a   1.000
_cell.length_b   1.000
_cell.length_c   1.000
_cell.angle_alpha   90.00
_cell.angle_beta   90.00
_cell.angle_gamma   90.00
#
_symmetry.space_group_name_H-M   'P 1'
#
loop_
_entity.id
_entity.type
_entity.pdbx_description
1 polymer ?
#
loop_
_entity_poly.entity_id
_entity_poly.type
_entity_poly.pdbx_seq_one_letter_code
_entity_poly.pdbx_strand_id
1 'polypeptide(L)'
;MGWFEDQIAYSKRLDEEALSESYINIASAVLGHRIQQSWQDDSYAARTALEDICKYYHFRPREVPKSVKDFNRQLDYVFQPCGFMRRTVKLTEGWHRDAIGAMMGTFRESGKVVALIPGKMGGYVYYSPDTGKLTKITAKNVGQFDDEAIVFYRPLPMRPITIRDIVGYMQMALDFVDVFWYVVVLALVTGLGMLMPRLTNVLFSEVTRYGSVRLLVGIIIFMLCQTLSVQFFSGIKALLLTKIDTKISLFMQSATVMRLFSMPAGFFKNYTSGELNQYVGYMNQLSSAITATVFSTGLTGAFSLAYITQIFAYSPALVVPSLLIILATFAVSVITTLVSVKNAREIMSYTAEEKGMLYSMLSGIQKIRLCGAETRAFVRWGNVYAKEARLTYSPPAIIMLSSVITMAIGAIGTVVLYFEAVKNGVSVADYYSFTTAYAYISAAFAALAGVAQTISAVKPVLQIIKPLMDGQPEVSEDKEIVTRLSGNIELNNLYFRYADSDAYILNDLSLKIRAGQYVAIVGESGCGKSTLIRLLLGLETPQKGSIYYDGKALDTLDKKSLRRKIGVVMQSSRLMQGDIFSNITVCAPWLTQDEAWEAAEIAGIADDIREMPMGMHTVIQEGAGGLSGGQKQRIMIARAVAPKPKILFLDEATSALDNITQKRVSQAMDKLRCTRIVIAHRLSTIRQCDRILYLKDGKVCEDGSYDELIAKNGLFAELVSRQMVSP
;
A
#
# COMPACT_ATOMS: atom_id res chain seq x y z
N MET A 1 -22.36 33.42 -18.85
CA MET A 1 -20.96 33.85 -18.64
C MET A 1 -20.28 33.10 -17.49
N GLY A 2 -20.97 32.77 -16.40
CA GLY A 2 -20.35 32.08 -15.23
C GLY A 2 -19.68 30.72 -15.46
N TRP A 3 -20.19 29.89 -16.38
CA TRP A 3 -19.64 28.55 -16.59
C TRP A 3 -18.23 28.55 -17.21
N PHE A 4 -17.90 29.52 -18.04
CA PHE A 4 -16.55 29.67 -18.62
C PHE A 4 -15.55 30.22 -17.59
N GLU A 5 -15.99 31.13 -16.70
CA GLU A 5 -15.17 31.66 -15.61
C GLU A 5 -14.90 30.60 -14.56
N ASP A 6 -15.86 29.73 -14.24
CA ASP A 6 -15.69 28.59 -13.35
C ASP A 6 -14.73 27.54 -13.93
N GLN A 7 -14.76 27.30 -15.25
CA GLN A 7 -13.79 26.40 -15.90
C GLN A 7 -12.38 26.97 -15.90
N ILE A 8 -12.23 28.28 -16.14
CA ILE A 8 -10.91 28.93 -16.08
C ILE A 8 -10.37 28.96 -14.66
N ALA A 9 -11.22 29.20 -13.66
CA ALA A 9 -10.84 29.14 -12.25
C ALA A 9 -10.46 27.73 -11.80
N TYR A 10 -11.17 26.71 -12.28
CA TYR A 10 -10.87 25.30 -12.03
C TYR A 10 -9.57 24.85 -12.71
N SER A 11 -9.35 25.28 -13.98
CA SER A 11 -8.10 25.03 -14.69
C SER A 11 -6.92 25.72 -14.00
N LYS A 12 -7.06 26.97 -13.54
CA LYS A 12 -6.02 27.67 -12.78
C LYS A 12 -5.68 26.97 -11.45
N ARG A 13 -6.68 26.44 -10.72
CA ARG A 13 -6.44 25.65 -9.51
C ARG A 13 -5.68 24.36 -9.82
N LEU A 14 -6.07 23.63 -10.86
CA LEU A 14 -5.36 22.43 -11.28
C LEU A 14 -3.93 22.75 -11.74
N ASP A 15 -3.73 23.88 -12.42
CA ASP A 15 -2.41 24.33 -12.82
C ASP A 15 -1.55 24.75 -11.60
N GLU A 16 -2.13 25.40 -10.59
CA GLU A 16 -1.44 25.73 -9.33
C GLU A 16 -1.11 24.49 -8.50
N GLU A 17 -2.00 23.50 -8.42
CA GLU A 17 -1.75 22.21 -7.75
C GLU A 17 -0.67 21.43 -8.51
N ALA A 18 -0.73 21.35 -9.82
CA ALA A 18 0.28 20.70 -10.66
C ALA A 18 1.63 21.42 -10.63
N LEU A 19 1.63 22.76 -10.55
CA LEU A 19 2.85 23.55 -10.37
C LEU A 19 3.46 23.31 -8.99
N SER A 20 2.65 23.21 -7.93
CA SER A 20 3.11 22.88 -6.59
C SER A 20 3.66 21.47 -6.50
N GLU A 21 3.03 20.50 -7.16
CA GLU A 21 3.55 19.12 -7.29
C GLU A 21 4.86 19.08 -8.10
N SER A 22 4.97 19.86 -9.16
CA SER A 22 6.21 20.01 -9.94
C SER A 22 7.34 20.64 -9.11
N TYR A 23 7.03 21.64 -8.28
CA TYR A 23 7.99 22.21 -7.32
C TYR A 23 8.37 21.20 -6.23
N ILE A 24 7.44 20.39 -5.74
CA ILE A 24 7.71 19.31 -4.78
C ILE A 24 8.60 18.24 -5.44
N ASN A 25 8.38 17.90 -6.71
CA ASN A 25 9.19 16.93 -7.44
C ASN A 25 10.59 17.48 -7.76
N ILE A 26 10.73 18.75 -8.11
CA ILE A 26 12.04 19.42 -8.27
C ILE A 26 12.73 19.51 -6.92
N ALA A 27 12.04 19.88 -5.85
CA ALA A 27 12.58 19.90 -4.50
C ALA A 27 13.01 18.51 -4.04
N SER A 28 12.26 17.45 -4.36
CA SER A 28 12.62 16.07 -4.04
C SER A 28 13.80 15.54 -4.86
N ALA A 29 14.01 16.04 -6.09
CA ALA A 29 15.19 15.73 -6.89
C ALA A 29 16.47 16.41 -6.37
N VAL A 30 16.32 17.60 -5.76
CA VAL A 30 17.41 18.35 -5.10
C VAL A 30 17.63 17.86 -3.66
N LEU A 31 16.59 17.36 -3.00
CA LEU A 31 16.64 16.76 -1.66
C LEU A 31 17.54 15.49 -1.67
N GLY A 32 18.47 15.43 -0.74
CA GLY A 32 19.39 14.29 -0.61
C GLY A 32 20.78 14.51 -1.24
N HIS A 33 21.02 15.61 -1.97
CA HIS A 33 22.34 15.89 -2.52
C HIS A 33 23.43 16.00 -1.44
N ARG A 34 23.11 16.58 -0.29
CA ARG A 34 24.07 16.70 0.84
C ARG A 34 24.42 15.33 1.42
N ILE A 35 23.41 14.48 1.62
CA ILE A 35 23.64 13.11 2.11
C ILE A 35 24.48 12.32 1.09
N GLN A 36 24.20 12.50 -0.22
CA GLN A 36 24.97 11.87 -1.28
C GLN A 36 26.42 12.32 -1.32
N GLN A 37 26.68 13.62 -1.16
CA GLN A 37 28.04 14.17 -1.06
C GLN A 37 28.77 13.63 0.17
N SER A 38 28.14 13.70 1.34
CA SER A 38 28.69 13.19 2.60
C SER A 38 28.98 11.70 2.57
N TRP A 39 28.16 10.91 1.83
CA TRP A 39 28.41 9.49 1.60
C TRP A 39 29.68 9.24 0.80
N GLN A 40 29.99 10.10 -0.18
CA GLN A 40 31.20 9.97 -1.00
C GLN A 40 32.45 10.40 -0.23
N ASP A 41 32.33 11.43 0.64
CA ASP A 41 33.43 11.99 1.40
C ASP A 41 33.85 11.11 2.58
N ASP A 42 32.91 10.45 3.28
CA ASP A 42 33.17 9.55 4.40
C ASP A 42 32.48 8.20 4.25
N SER A 43 33.08 7.34 3.45
CA SER A 43 32.54 6.00 3.18
C SER A 43 32.50 5.09 4.41
N TYR A 44 33.31 5.35 5.44
CA TYR A 44 33.33 4.55 6.67
C TYR A 44 32.13 4.88 7.58
N ALA A 45 31.88 6.15 7.85
CA ALA A 45 30.73 6.58 8.67
C ALA A 45 29.39 6.17 7.99
N ALA A 46 29.32 6.33 6.67
CA ALA A 46 28.18 5.91 5.89
C ALA A 46 27.90 4.40 5.97
N ARG A 47 28.96 3.58 5.93
CA ARG A 47 28.86 2.13 6.07
C ARG A 47 28.42 1.72 7.48
N THR A 48 28.95 2.37 8.51
CA THR A 48 28.55 2.15 9.91
C THR A 48 27.08 2.51 10.12
N ALA A 49 26.63 3.66 9.61
CA ALA A 49 25.23 4.07 9.68
C ALA A 49 24.30 3.06 8.98
N LEU A 50 24.72 2.54 7.82
CA LEU A 50 23.99 1.50 7.10
C LEU A 50 23.88 0.20 7.93
N GLU A 51 24.99 -0.24 8.52
CA GLU A 51 25.01 -1.43 9.38
C GLU A 51 24.11 -1.28 10.60
N ASP A 52 24.04 -0.12 11.21
CA ASP A 52 23.19 0.15 12.36
C ASP A 52 21.70 0.11 11.99
N ILE A 53 21.32 0.64 10.82
CA ILE A 53 19.96 0.51 10.28
C ILE A 53 19.63 -0.95 10.00
N CYS A 54 20.55 -1.71 9.40
CA CYS A 54 20.37 -3.12 9.15
C CYS A 54 20.21 -3.94 10.44
N LYS A 55 21.01 -3.65 11.48
CA LYS A 55 20.89 -4.24 12.83
C LYS A 55 19.53 -3.93 13.46
N TYR A 56 19.05 -2.69 13.34
CA TYR A 56 17.74 -2.30 13.86
C TYR A 56 16.61 -3.11 13.22
N TYR A 57 16.67 -3.32 11.90
CA TYR A 57 15.66 -4.11 11.17
C TYR A 57 15.93 -5.61 11.17
N HIS A 58 16.97 -6.10 11.86
CA HIS A 58 17.35 -7.51 12.01
C HIS A 58 17.61 -8.22 10.67
N PHE A 59 18.32 -7.59 9.74
CA PHE A 59 18.81 -8.25 8.55
C PHE A 59 20.32 -8.00 8.33
N ARG A 60 20.97 -8.89 7.55
CA ARG A 60 22.39 -8.78 7.24
C ARG A 60 22.55 -8.03 5.91
N PRO A 61 23.32 -6.93 5.90
CA PRO A 61 23.60 -6.23 4.64
C PRO A 61 24.44 -7.12 3.72
N ARG A 62 24.13 -7.09 2.43
CA ARG A 62 25.01 -7.70 1.42
C ARG A 62 26.22 -6.80 1.20
N GLU A 63 27.38 -7.42 0.94
CA GLU A 63 28.57 -6.69 0.55
C GLU A 63 28.37 -6.02 -0.81
N VAL A 64 28.53 -4.70 -0.85
CA VAL A 64 28.37 -3.93 -2.09
C VAL A 64 29.61 -4.11 -2.96
N PRO A 65 29.49 -4.56 -4.21
CA PRO A 65 30.62 -4.69 -5.10
C PRO A 65 31.33 -3.34 -5.33
N LYS A 66 32.67 -3.34 -5.36
CA LYS A 66 33.48 -2.13 -5.59
C LYS A 66 33.17 -1.42 -6.92
N SER A 67 32.52 -2.10 -7.85
CA SER A 67 32.10 -1.54 -9.14
C SER A 67 30.89 -0.59 -9.04
N VAL A 68 30.14 -0.64 -7.92
CA VAL A 68 28.95 0.20 -7.69
C VAL A 68 29.38 1.42 -6.87
N LYS A 69 29.66 2.53 -7.56
CA LYS A 69 30.11 3.78 -6.93
C LYS A 69 28.98 4.73 -6.56
N ASP A 70 27.87 4.67 -7.28
CA ASP A 70 26.73 5.55 -7.06
C ASP A 70 26.01 5.23 -5.75
N PHE A 71 25.77 6.26 -4.93
CA PHE A 71 25.10 6.21 -3.63
C PHE A 71 23.74 5.50 -3.68
N ASN A 72 22.86 5.93 -4.59
CA ASN A 72 21.53 5.37 -4.71
C ASN A 72 21.55 3.89 -5.11
N ARG A 73 22.50 3.52 -5.97
CA ARG A 73 22.70 2.12 -6.38
C ARG A 73 23.26 1.27 -5.26
N GLN A 74 24.13 1.82 -4.39
CA GLN A 74 24.61 1.11 -3.22
C GLN A 74 23.49 0.81 -2.23
N LEU A 75 22.65 1.80 -1.93
CA LEU A 75 21.47 1.61 -1.09
C LEU A 75 20.47 0.63 -1.71
N ASP A 76 20.23 0.73 -3.02
CA ASP A 76 19.37 -0.24 -3.72
C ASP A 76 19.93 -1.66 -3.64
N TYR A 77 21.25 -1.82 -3.78
CA TYR A 77 21.91 -3.13 -3.71
C TYR A 77 21.70 -3.81 -2.35
N VAL A 78 21.74 -3.04 -1.27
CA VAL A 78 21.57 -3.55 0.10
C VAL A 78 20.09 -3.80 0.43
N PHE A 79 19.20 -2.86 0.11
CA PHE A 79 17.82 -2.87 0.60
C PHE A 79 16.81 -3.51 -0.37
N GLN A 80 17.07 -3.48 -1.68
CA GLN A 80 16.16 -4.01 -2.69
C GLN A 80 15.86 -5.50 -2.54
N PRO A 81 16.83 -6.40 -2.26
CA PRO A 81 16.57 -7.83 -2.10
C PRO A 81 15.64 -8.14 -0.92
N CYS A 82 15.66 -7.29 0.11
CA CYS A 82 14.79 -7.40 1.28
C CYS A 82 13.45 -6.66 1.11
N GLY A 83 13.22 -6.02 -0.05
CA GLY A 83 11.98 -5.31 -0.35
C GLY A 83 11.79 -3.99 0.37
N PHE A 84 12.80 -3.45 1.05
CA PHE A 84 12.73 -2.14 1.69
C PHE A 84 12.55 -1.03 0.66
N MET A 85 11.72 -0.05 1.01
CA MET A 85 11.57 1.20 0.26
C MET A 85 12.07 2.36 1.10
N ARG A 86 12.50 3.42 0.41
CA ARG A 86 13.03 4.62 1.05
C ARG A 86 12.49 5.87 0.37
N ARG A 87 12.45 6.95 1.13
CA ARG A 87 12.25 8.30 0.58
C ARG A 87 13.04 9.33 1.37
N THR A 88 13.45 10.40 0.72
CA THR A 88 14.00 11.57 1.38
C THR A 88 12.87 12.41 1.97
N VAL A 89 13.06 12.90 3.19
CA VAL A 89 12.10 13.74 3.91
C VAL A 89 12.80 14.96 4.46
N LYS A 90 12.05 16.07 4.56
CA LYS A 90 12.48 17.26 5.29
C LYS A 90 12.05 17.12 6.75
N LEU A 91 12.98 17.28 7.67
CA LEU A 91 12.74 17.18 9.10
C LEU A 91 12.11 18.48 9.59
N THR A 92 10.88 18.42 10.10
CA THR A 92 10.14 19.56 10.67
C THR A 92 10.41 19.69 12.16
N GLU A 93 10.02 20.82 12.77
CA GLU A 93 10.18 21.02 14.22
C GLU A 93 9.52 19.90 15.03
N GLY A 94 10.24 19.39 16.03
CA GLY A 94 9.72 18.32 16.91
C GLY A 94 9.83 16.90 16.39
N TRP A 95 10.37 16.65 15.18
CA TRP A 95 10.51 15.33 14.55
C TRP A 95 11.15 14.28 15.46
N HIS A 96 12.05 14.70 16.36
CA HIS A 96 12.79 13.80 17.25
C HIS A 96 11.96 13.16 18.36
N ARG A 97 10.72 13.67 18.59
CA ARG A 97 9.84 13.20 19.69
C ARG A 97 9.10 11.91 19.35
N ASP A 98 8.64 11.80 18.09
CA ASP A 98 7.83 10.68 17.61
C ASP A 98 8.59 9.89 16.53
N ALA A 99 9.22 8.80 16.94
CA ALA A 99 9.99 7.97 16.05
C ALA A 99 9.09 7.00 15.26
N ILE A 100 9.18 7.02 13.93
CA ILE A 100 8.39 6.18 13.01
C ILE A 100 9.33 5.39 12.07
N GLY A 101 10.29 4.65 12.63
CA GLY A 101 11.26 3.87 11.86
C GLY A 101 12.64 4.50 11.79
N ALA A 102 13.63 3.74 11.32
CA ALA A 102 15.00 4.22 11.22
C ALA A 102 15.17 5.17 10.04
N MET A 103 15.98 6.18 10.24
CA MET A 103 16.35 7.18 9.24
C MET A 103 17.87 7.28 9.11
N MET A 104 18.32 7.78 7.98
CA MET A 104 19.69 8.18 7.75
C MET A 104 19.72 9.70 7.58
N GLY A 105 20.48 10.38 8.42
CA GLY A 105 20.67 11.83 8.40
C GLY A 105 22.13 12.21 8.36
N THR A 106 22.42 13.50 8.34
CA THR A 106 23.77 14.05 8.37
C THR A 106 23.92 15.07 9.51
N PHE A 107 25.12 15.18 10.06
CA PHE A 107 25.46 16.28 10.96
C PHE A 107 25.69 17.55 10.16
N ARG A 108 25.13 18.68 10.62
CA ARG A 108 25.20 19.99 9.95
C ARG A 108 26.63 20.53 9.86
N GLU A 109 27.45 20.35 10.90
CA GLU A 109 28.82 20.89 10.97
C GLU A 109 29.84 19.98 10.30
N SER A 110 29.82 18.68 10.59
CA SER A 110 30.80 17.73 10.09
C SER A 110 30.45 17.07 8.76
N GLY A 111 29.19 17.19 8.32
CA GLY A 111 28.67 16.51 7.14
C GLY A 111 28.65 14.98 7.25
N LYS A 112 29.01 14.38 8.39
CA LYS A 112 29.06 12.92 8.55
C LYS A 112 27.68 12.29 8.54
N VAL A 113 27.53 11.18 7.84
CA VAL A 113 26.30 10.38 7.81
C VAL A 113 26.11 9.62 9.11
N VAL A 114 24.89 9.60 9.64
CA VAL A 114 24.54 8.94 10.90
C VAL A 114 23.20 8.23 10.81
N ALA A 115 23.09 7.07 11.47
CA ALA A 115 21.82 6.37 11.64
C ALA A 115 21.02 6.96 12.81
N LEU A 116 19.80 7.36 12.54
CA LEU A 116 18.81 7.84 13.51
C LEU A 116 17.84 6.69 13.77
N ILE A 117 17.96 6.05 14.92
CA ILE A 117 17.23 4.82 15.25
C ILE A 117 16.19 5.13 16.33
N PRO A 118 14.94 4.59 16.24
CA PRO A 118 13.97 4.70 17.31
C PRO A 118 14.51 4.16 18.63
N GLY A 119 14.46 4.98 19.68
CA GLY A 119 14.93 4.62 21.02
C GLY A 119 13.88 3.80 21.78
N LYS A 120 14.31 2.85 22.61
CA LYS A 120 13.39 2.03 23.45
C LYS A 120 12.50 2.82 24.39
N MET A 121 12.91 4.04 24.79
CA MET A 121 12.16 4.93 25.66
C MET A 121 11.56 6.12 24.92
N GLY A 122 11.21 5.93 23.64
CA GLY A 122 10.64 6.94 22.75
C GLY A 122 11.66 7.96 22.22
N GLY A 123 11.32 8.57 21.07
CA GLY A 123 12.21 9.47 20.33
C GLY A 123 13.30 8.74 19.57
N TYR A 124 14.28 9.50 19.05
CA TYR A 124 15.40 8.96 18.29
C TYR A 124 16.68 8.93 19.12
N VAL A 125 17.52 7.93 18.82
CA VAL A 125 18.88 7.77 19.33
C VAL A 125 19.84 7.61 18.16
N TYR A 126 21.11 7.98 18.35
CA TYR A 126 22.18 7.81 17.37
C TYR A 126 23.47 7.38 18.05
N TYR A 127 24.34 6.69 17.31
CA TYR A 127 25.69 6.44 17.75
C TYR A 127 26.54 7.67 17.47
N SER A 128 27.10 8.28 18.54
CA SER A 128 28.01 9.41 18.39
C SER A 128 29.31 8.94 17.71
N PRO A 129 29.72 9.54 16.58
CA PRO A 129 30.95 9.17 15.88
C PRO A 129 32.21 9.34 16.75
N ASP A 130 32.17 10.30 17.67
CA ASP A 130 33.32 10.65 18.50
C ASP A 130 33.45 9.75 19.73
N THR A 131 32.36 9.34 20.34
CA THR A 131 32.35 8.58 21.59
C THR A 131 31.96 7.10 21.43
N GLY A 132 31.41 6.69 20.27
CA GLY A 132 30.88 5.36 20.03
C GLY A 132 29.68 4.98 20.91
N LYS A 133 29.15 5.94 21.69
CA LYS A 133 28.03 5.71 22.62
C LYS A 133 26.69 6.08 22.00
N LEU A 134 25.67 5.31 22.40
CA LEU A 134 24.29 5.58 22.02
C LEU A 134 23.78 6.83 22.76
N THR A 135 23.48 7.90 22.02
CA THR A 135 23.05 9.19 22.55
C THR A 135 21.62 9.48 22.15
N LYS A 136 20.78 9.94 23.08
CA LYS A 136 19.39 10.31 22.80
C LYS A 136 19.33 11.70 22.15
N ILE A 137 18.49 11.86 21.13
CA ILE A 137 18.20 13.15 20.50
C ILE A 137 17.19 13.89 21.39
N THR A 138 17.56 15.09 21.77
CA THR A 138 16.78 15.99 22.64
C THR A 138 16.71 17.37 21.99
N ALA A 139 15.86 18.24 22.52
CA ALA A 139 15.76 19.62 22.05
C ALA A 139 17.09 20.40 22.09
N LYS A 140 18.08 19.94 22.90
CA LYS A 140 19.41 20.59 23.00
C LYS A 140 20.36 20.22 21.86
N ASN A 141 20.27 18.99 21.33
CA ASN A 141 21.20 18.49 20.30
C ASN A 141 20.54 18.27 18.92
N VAL A 142 19.22 18.49 18.81
CA VAL A 142 18.49 18.34 17.54
C VAL A 142 19.02 19.27 16.43
N GLY A 143 19.49 20.48 16.78
CA GLY A 143 20.05 21.45 15.84
C GLY A 143 21.40 21.05 15.21
N GLN A 144 22.05 19.99 15.71
CA GLN A 144 23.28 19.44 15.13
C GLN A 144 23.03 18.65 13.84
N PHE A 145 21.77 18.23 13.59
CA PHE A 145 21.41 17.46 12.40
C PHE A 145 20.93 18.39 11.29
N ASP A 146 21.15 17.96 10.06
CA ASP A 146 20.63 18.67 8.89
C ASP A 146 19.09 18.49 8.81
N ASP A 147 18.45 19.36 8.03
CA ASP A 147 17.00 19.36 7.87
C ASP A 147 16.51 18.23 6.92
N GLU A 148 17.43 17.42 6.40
CA GLU A 148 17.14 16.33 5.49
C GLU A 148 17.49 14.97 6.07
N ALA A 149 16.63 13.96 5.82
CA ALA A 149 16.90 12.57 6.17
C ALA A 149 16.30 11.61 5.16
N ILE A 150 16.86 10.40 5.05
CA ILE A 150 16.30 9.30 4.28
C ILE A 150 15.60 8.35 5.26
N VAL A 151 14.28 8.20 5.10
CA VAL A 151 13.46 7.27 5.89
C VAL A 151 13.41 5.92 5.18
N PHE A 152 13.54 4.84 5.96
CA PHE A 152 13.44 3.46 5.48
C PHE A 152 12.14 2.82 5.97
N TYR A 153 11.38 2.27 5.03
CA TYR A 153 10.13 1.58 5.30
C TYR A 153 10.36 0.08 5.22
N ARG A 154 10.02 -0.61 6.32
CA ARG A 154 10.11 -2.07 6.37
C ARG A 154 8.93 -2.70 5.64
N PRO A 155 9.15 -3.66 4.73
CA PRO A 155 8.07 -4.41 4.10
C PRO A 155 7.47 -5.46 5.05
N LEU A 156 6.27 -5.95 4.71
CA LEU A 156 5.77 -7.22 5.24
C LEU A 156 6.67 -8.37 4.76
N PRO A 157 6.70 -9.53 5.46
CA PRO A 157 7.52 -10.68 5.05
C PRO A 157 7.32 -11.05 3.58
N MET A 158 8.42 -11.32 2.84
CA MET A 158 8.42 -11.65 1.41
C MET A 158 8.04 -13.12 1.13
N ARG A 159 7.14 -13.66 1.94
CA ARG A 159 6.52 -14.98 1.82
C ARG A 159 5.01 -14.84 1.99
N PRO A 160 4.21 -15.90 1.77
CA PRO A 160 2.82 -15.89 2.21
C PRO A 160 2.72 -15.49 3.68
N ILE A 161 1.84 -14.52 3.98
CA ILE A 161 1.71 -13.95 5.33
C ILE A 161 0.51 -14.52 6.07
N THR A 162 0.70 -14.70 7.37
CA THR A 162 -0.35 -15.13 8.30
C THR A 162 -0.81 -13.95 9.16
N ILE A 163 -1.94 -14.13 9.86
CA ILE A 163 -2.42 -13.13 10.83
C ILE A 163 -1.35 -12.88 11.93
N ARG A 164 -0.59 -13.90 12.29
CA ARG A 164 0.51 -13.77 13.28
C ARG A 164 1.60 -12.83 12.79
N ASP A 165 1.93 -12.87 11.49
CA ASP A 165 2.92 -11.97 10.90
C ASP A 165 2.41 -10.52 10.91
N ILE A 166 1.11 -10.30 10.65
CA ILE A 166 0.47 -8.98 10.75
C ILE A 166 0.54 -8.45 12.18
N VAL A 167 0.14 -9.25 13.16
CA VAL A 167 0.20 -8.86 14.58
C VAL A 167 1.64 -8.58 15.01
N GLY A 168 2.60 -9.44 14.63
CA GLY A 168 4.02 -9.24 14.91
C GLY A 168 4.56 -7.95 14.28
N TYR A 169 4.10 -7.60 13.06
CA TYR A 169 4.46 -6.35 12.41
C TYR A 169 3.86 -5.14 13.13
N MET A 170 2.60 -5.22 13.58
CA MET A 170 1.95 -4.18 14.37
C MET A 170 2.66 -3.93 15.71
N GLN A 171 3.16 -5.01 16.37
CA GLN A 171 3.92 -4.88 17.63
C GLN A 171 5.21 -4.08 17.46
N MET A 172 5.85 -4.14 16.29
CA MET A 172 7.06 -3.35 16.01
C MET A 172 6.79 -1.84 15.87
N ALA A 173 5.55 -1.46 15.54
CA ALA A 173 5.12 -0.07 15.48
C ALA A 173 4.81 0.53 16.87
N LEU A 174 4.71 -0.32 17.91
CA LEU A 174 4.36 0.08 19.27
C LEU A 174 5.59 0.53 20.05
N ASP A 175 5.55 1.76 20.55
CA ASP A 175 6.51 2.24 21.53
C ASP A 175 6.10 1.77 22.93
N PHE A 176 7.05 1.23 23.68
CA PHE A 176 6.83 0.81 25.07
C PHE A 176 6.27 1.97 25.93
N VAL A 177 6.71 3.20 25.69
CA VAL A 177 6.29 4.39 26.44
C VAL A 177 4.81 4.71 26.20
N ASP A 178 4.34 4.62 24.96
CA ASP A 178 2.93 4.92 24.62
C ASP A 178 2.01 3.88 25.28
N VAL A 179 2.38 2.60 25.24
CA VAL A 179 1.64 1.50 25.88
C VAL A 179 1.66 1.65 27.41
N PHE A 180 2.82 1.96 28.00
CA PHE A 180 2.96 2.17 29.45
C PHE A 180 2.05 3.29 29.94
N TRP A 181 2.07 4.46 29.29
CA TRP A 181 1.21 5.57 29.69
C TRP A 181 -0.28 5.25 29.51
N TYR A 182 -0.63 4.52 28.46
CA TYR A 182 -2.00 4.05 28.26
C TYR A 182 -2.47 3.17 29.42
N VAL A 183 -1.64 2.21 29.85
CA VAL A 183 -1.95 1.32 30.99
C VAL A 183 -2.03 2.10 32.30
N VAL A 184 -1.13 3.05 32.54
CA VAL A 184 -1.14 3.91 33.73
C VAL A 184 -2.43 4.73 33.80
N VAL A 185 -2.80 5.39 32.70
CA VAL A 185 -4.04 6.18 32.66
C VAL A 185 -5.28 5.29 32.81
N LEU A 186 -5.28 4.09 32.22
CA LEU A 186 -6.35 3.11 32.39
C LEU A 186 -6.47 2.66 33.86
N ALA A 187 -5.36 2.40 34.54
CA ALA A 187 -5.35 2.07 35.97
C ALA A 187 -5.89 3.22 36.84
N LEU A 188 -5.52 4.46 36.48
CA LEU A 188 -6.06 5.66 37.15
C LEU A 188 -7.58 5.81 36.96
N VAL A 189 -8.06 5.64 35.72
CA VAL A 189 -9.52 5.70 35.42
C VAL A 189 -10.26 4.63 36.22
N THR A 190 -9.73 3.39 36.24
CA THR A 190 -10.35 2.29 37.01
C THR A 190 -10.31 2.56 38.52
N GLY A 191 -9.15 2.98 39.06
CA GLY A 191 -8.97 3.28 40.46
C GLY A 191 -9.89 4.42 40.94
N LEU A 192 -9.98 5.51 40.17
CA LEU A 192 -10.93 6.60 40.43
C LEU A 192 -12.38 6.10 40.34
N GLY A 193 -12.70 5.27 39.33
CA GLY A 193 -14.01 4.66 39.17
C GLY A 193 -14.43 3.82 40.40
N MET A 194 -13.47 3.11 41.02
CA MET A 194 -13.72 2.33 42.23
C MET A 194 -14.08 3.18 43.46
N LEU A 195 -13.85 4.49 43.43
CA LEU A 195 -14.30 5.39 44.53
C LEU A 195 -15.81 5.62 44.49
N MET A 196 -16.45 5.56 43.32
CA MET A 196 -17.86 5.87 43.15
C MET A 196 -18.79 4.96 43.98
N PRO A 197 -18.65 3.61 43.98
CA PRO A 197 -19.43 2.74 44.86
C PRO A 197 -19.19 3.03 46.34
N ARG A 198 -17.96 3.38 46.73
CA ARG A 198 -17.64 3.75 48.13
C ARG A 198 -18.31 5.04 48.57
N LEU A 199 -18.28 6.07 47.71
CA LEU A 199 -18.96 7.34 47.97
C LEU A 199 -20.47 7.15 48.06
N THR A 200 -21.04 6.30 47.20
CA THR A 200 -22.46 5.92 47.26
C THR A 200 -22.79 5.25 48.59
N ASN A 201 -21.91 4.36 49.08
CA ASN A 201 -22.11 3.74 50.38
C ASN A 201 -22.13 4.79 51.51
N VAL A 202 -21.15 5.68 51.57
CA VAL A 202 -21.08 6.76 52.58
C VAL A 202 -22.28 7.69 52.45
N LEU A 203 -22.73 8.00 51.23
CA LEU A 203 -23.91 8.84 51.01
C LEU A 203 -25.16 8.25 51.69
N PHE A 204 -25.43 6.96 51.42
CA PHE A 204 -26.66 6.32 51.92
C PHE A 204 -26.56 5.83 53.38
N SER A 205 -25.34 5.59 53.92
CA SER A 205 -25.15 5.19 55.31
C SER A 205 -25.11 6.38 56.24
N GLU A 206 -24.21 7.35 55.97
CA GLU A 206 -23.93 8.43 56.93
C GLU A 206 -24.92 9.62 56.79
N VAL A 207 -25.23 10.01 55.52
CA VAL A 207 -26.15 11.17 55.32
C VAL A 207 -27.56 10.83 55.77
N THR A 208 -28.03 9.61 55.50
CA THR A 208 -29.35 9.16 55.94
C THR A 208 -29.44 9.04 57.44
N ARG A 209 -28.34 8.68 58.13
CA ARG A 209 -28.24 8.52 59.54
C ARG A 209 -28.21 9.87 60.30
N TYR A 210 -27.43 10.83 59.80
CA TYR A 210 -27.21 12.11 60.52
C TYR A 210 -28.07 13.25 59.97
N GLY A 211 -28.76 13.13 58.87
CA GLY A 211 -29.66 14.15 58.29
C GLY A 211 -28.99 15.50 58.00
N SER A 212 -27.62 15.50 57.82
CA SER A 212 -26.84 16.74 57.63
C SER A 212 -26.79 17.18 56.19
N VAL A 213 -27.48 18.30 55.89
CA VAL A 213 -27.43 18.90 54.52
C VAL A 213 -26.02 19.31 54.11
N ARG A 214 -25.19 19.77 55.08
CA ARG A 214 -23.79 20.15 54.78
C ARG A 214 -22.96 18.95 54.33
N LEU A 215 -23.13 17.79 54.96
CA LEU A 215 -22.47 16.55 54.60
C LEU A 215 -22.95 16.06 53.21
N LEU A 216 -24.25 16.14 52.98
CA LEU A 216 -24.85 15.80 51.68
C LEU A 216 -24.21 16.62 50.53
N VAL A 217 -24.20 17.96 50.69
CA VAL A 217 -23.62 18.85 49.66
C VAL A 217 -22.13 18.55 49.45
N GLY A 218 -21.36 18.32 50.52
CA GLY A 218 -19.95 17.98 50.44
C GLY A 218 -19.69 16.70 49.65
N ILE A 219 -20.47 15.63 49.92
CA ILE A 219 -20.33 14.36 49.17
C ILE A 219 -20.74 14.52 47.71
N ILE A 220 -21.84 15.24 47.42
CA ILE A 220 -22.29 15.48 46.05
C ILE A 220 -21.21 16.24 45.26
N ILE A 221 -20.62 17.30 45.84
CA ILE A 221 -19.53 18.05 45.20
C ILE A 221 -18.33 17.11 44.93
N PHE A 222 -17.96 16.26 45.89
CA PHE A 222 -16.87 15.32 45.71
C PHE A 222 -17.16 14.28 44.63
N MET A 223 -18.38 13.72 44.55
CA MET A 223 -18.82 12.80 43.49
C MET A 223 -18.79 13.49 42.12
N LEU A 224 -19.16 14.75 42.05
CA LEU A 224 -19.09 15.53 40.80
C LEU A 224 -17.64 15.77 40.36
N CYS A 225 -16.76 16.17 41.28
CA CYS A 225 -15.33 16.32 40.99
C CYS A 225 -14.68 14.99 40.55
N GLN A 226 -15.03 13.89 41.21
CA GLN A 226 -14.57 12.56 40.87
C GLN A 226 -15.03 12.16 39.46
N THR A 227 -16.31 12.39 39.12
CA THR A 227 -16.84 12.10 37.77
C THR A 227 -16.12 12.92 36.69
N LEU A 228 -15.92 14.22 36.92
CA LEU A 228 -15.17 15.09 36.02
C LEU A 228 -13.73 14.60 35.84
N SER A 229 -13.07 14.18 36.93
CA SER A 229 -11.71 13.62 36.86
C SER A 229 -11.66 12.34 36.04
N VAL A 230 -12.61 11.41 36.20
CA VAL A 230 -12.72 10.20 35.39
C VAL A 230 -12.90 10.53 33.91
N GLN A 231 -13.77 11.52 33.59
CA GLN A 231 -13.97 11.93 32.18
C GLN A 231 -12.73 12.58 31.58
N PHE A 232 -12.02 13.42 32.36
CA PHE A 232 -10.76 14.03 31.94
C PHE A 232 -9.69 12.96 31.58
N PHE A 233 -9.45 12.01 32.50
CA PHE A 233 -8.50 10.92 32.24
C PHE A 233 -8.98 9.98 31.14
N SER A 234 -10.29 9.78 30.98
CA SER A 234 -10.86 9.04 29.84
C SER A 234 -10.58 9.72 28.51
N GLY A 235 -10.60 11.06 28.46
CA GLY A 235 -10.18 11.85 27.31
C GLY A 235 -8.70 11.65 26.99
N ILE A 236 -7.81 11.68 28.00
CA ILE A 236 -6.38 11.40 27.80
C ILE A 236 -6.18 9.97 27.29
N LYS A 237 -6.89 8.98 27.85
CA LYS A 237 -6.88 7.60 27.38
C LYS A 237 -7.25 7.50 25.90
N ALA A 238 -8.30 8.22 25.48
CA ALA A 238 -8.74 8.22 24.08
C ALA A 238 -7.68 8.83 23.15
N LEU A 239 -7.03 9.93 23.55
CA LEU A 239 -5.93 10.54 22.79
C LEU A 239 -4.73 9.58 22.63
N LEU A 240 -4.33 8.89 23.71
CA LEU A 240 -3.26 7.90 23.67
C LEU A 240 -3.62 6.72 22.75
N LEU A 241 -4.85 6.24 22.81
CA LEU A 241 -5.33 5.17 21.93
C LEU A 241 -5.31 5.61 20.47
N THR A 242 -5.78 6.82 20.17
CA THR A 242 -5.74 7.38 18.80
C THR A 242 -4.30 7.52 18.30
N LYS A 243 -3.36 7.95 19.16
CA LYS A 243 -1.94 8.02 18.80
C LYS A 243 -1.38 6.63 18.43
N ILE A 244 -1.67 5.62 19.24
CA ILE A 244 -1.27 4.23 19.02
C ILE A 244 -1.86 3.72 17.69
N ASP A 245 -3.16 3.90 17.48
CA ASP A 245 -3.87 3.44 16.26
C ASP A 245 -3.33 4.13 15.02
N THR A 246 -3.08 5.44 15.07
CA THR A 246 -2.50 6.20 13.94
C THR A 246 -1.10 5.69 13.57
N LYS A 247 -0.23 5.44 14.57
CA LYS A 247 1.12 4.87 14.30
C LYS A 247 1.01 3.52 13.61
N ILE A 248 0.21 2.61 14.14
CA ILE A 248 0.00 1.27 13.56
C ILE A 248 -0.57 1.38 12.16
N SER A 249 -1.57 2.24 11.95
CA SER A 249 -2.23 2.47 10.67
C SER A 249 -1.24 2.93 9.59
N LEU A 250 -0.40 3.93 9.90
CA LEU A 250 0.63 4.43 8.98
C LEU A 250 1.64 3.34 8.58
N PHE A 251 2.09 2.54 9.56
CA PHE A 251 2.98 1.41 9.31
C PHE A 251 2.33 0.37 8.40
N MET A 252 1.10 -0.02 8.71
CA MET A 252 0.36 -1.04 7.95
C MET A 252 0.03 -0.58 6.54
N GLN A 253 -0.39 0.67 6.35
CA GLN A 253 -0.65 1.23 5.02
C GLN A 253 0.61 1.22 4.15
N SER A 254 1.73 1.73 4.69
CA SER A 254 3.01 1.75 3.98
C SER A 254 3.46 0.34 3.58
N ALA A 255 3.39 -0.60 4.52
CA ALA A 255 3.79 -1.99 4.29
C ALA A 255 2.88 -2.71 3.28
N THR A 256 1.57 -2.41 3.30
CA THR A 256 0.59 -2.97 2.35
C THR A 256 0.85 -2.47 0.94
N VAL A 257 1.09 -1.16 0.77
CA VAL A 257 1.44 -0.57 -0.54
C VAL A 257 2.75 -1.15 -1.06
N MET A 258 3.78 -1.27 -0.20
CA MET A 258 5.05 -1.90 -0.58
C MET A 258 4.87 -3.35 -1.02
N ARG A 259 4.04 -4.13 -0.29
CA ARG A 259 3.73 -5.51 -0.67
C ARG A 259 3.00 -5.57 -1.99
N LEU A 260 2.01 -4.69 -2.20
CA LEU A 260 1.27 -4.62 -3.45
C LEU A 260 2.24 -4.36 -4.63
N PHE A 261 3.15 -3.38 -4.51
CA PHE A 261 4.14 -3.10 -5.55
C PHE A 261 5.21 -4.19 -5.75
N SER A 262 5.35 -5.10 -4.79
CA SER A 262 6.25 -6.26 -4.93
C SER A 262 5.59 -7.47 -5.57
N MET A 263 4.27 -7.45 -5.82
CA MET A 263 3.57 -8.56 -6.47
C MET A 263 3.95 -8.70 -7.94
N PRO A 264 3.96 -9.93 -8.47
CA PRO A 264 4.23 -10.17 -9.88
C PRO A 264 3.15 -9.55 -10.77
N ALA A 265 3.52 -9.19 -12.00
CA ALA A 265 2.59 -8.55 -12.95
C ALA A 265 1.33 -9.38 -13.23
N GLY A 266 1.41 -10.70 -13.16
CA GLY A 266 0.27 -11.61 -13.30
C GLY A 266 -0.82 -11.40 -12.23
N PHE A 267 -0.43 -10.99 -11.03
CA PHE A 267 -1.36 -10.68 -9.94
C PHE A 267 -2.34 -9.58 -10.34
N PHE A 268 -1.84 -8.51 -10.97
CA PHE A 268 -2.64 -7.32 -11.32
C PHE A 268 -3.66 -7.57 -12.44
N LYS A 269 -3.53 -8.65 -13.21
CA LYS A 269 -4.48 -8.98 -14.28
C LYS A 269 -5.87 -9.38 -13.76
N ASN A 270 -5.90 -9.95 -12.56
CA ASN A 270 -7.10 -10.54 -11.98
C ASN A 270 -7.92 -9.52 -11.19
N TYR A 271 -7.43 -8.29 -10.99
CA TYR A 271 -8.05 -7.28 -10.16
C TYR A 271 -8.13 -5.93 -10.86
N THR A 272 -9.20 -5.21 -10.62
CA THR A 272 -9.35 -3.82 -11.06
C THR A 272 -8.55 -2.87 -10.16
N SER A 273 -8.19 -1.70 -10.68
CA SER A 273 -7.48 -0.67 -9.89
C SER A 273 -8.28 -0.26 -8.63
N GLY A 274 -9.61 -0.26 -8.73
CA GLY A 274 -10.50 0.02 -7.59
C GLY A 274 -10.42 -1.04 -6.49
N GLU A 275 -10.38 -2.33 -6.86
CA GLU A 275 -10.23 -3.43 -5.91
C GLU A 275 -8.85 -3.39 -5.22
N LEU A 276 -7.79 -3.11 -5.96
CA LEU A 276 -6.44 -3.00 -5.41
C LEU A 276 -6.32 -1.86 -4.40
N ASN A 277 -6.95 -0.71 -4.66
CA ASN A 277 -7.01 0.40 -3.71
C ASN A 277 -7.77 0.02 -2.43
N GLN A 278 -8.83 -0.78 -2.56
CA GLN A 278 -9.59 -1.27 -1.40
C GLN A 278 -8.77 -2.21 -0.50
N TYR A 279 -7.79 -2.96 -1.01
CA TYR A 279 -6.92 -3.80 -0.18
C TYR A 279 -6.16 -3.00 0.88
N VAL A 280 -5.70 -1.79 0.54
CA VAL A 280 -5.04 -0.89 1.50
C VAL A 280 -6.03 -0.46 2.59
N GLY A 281 -7.26 -0.11 2.21
CA GLY A 281 -8.33 0.24 3.16
C GLY A 281 -8.71 -0.92 4.08
N TYR A 282 -8.86 -2.13 3.54
CA TYR A 282 -9.20 -3.32 4.32
C TYR A 282 -8.08 -3.74 5.27
N MET A 283 -6.81 -3.62 4.86
CA MET A 283 -5.68 -3.86 5.75
C MET A 283 -5.65 -2.86 6.91
N ASN A 284 -5.97 -1.60 6.64
CA ASN A 284 -6.09 -0.58 7.68
C ASN A 284 -7.25 -0.89 8.63
N GLN A 285 -8.42 -1.25 8.10
CA GLN A 285 -9.57 -1.66 8.89
C GLN A 285 -9.26 -2.86 9.80
N LEU A 286 -8.52 -3.84 9.27
CA LEU A 286 -8.06 -5.00 10.03
C LEU A 286 -7.15 -4.58 11.19
N SER A 287 -6.17 -3.72 10.93
CA SER A 287 -5.23 -3.27 11.97
C SER A 287 -5.92 -2.46 13.06
N SER A 288 -6.81 -1.51 12.71
CA SER A 288 -7.60 -0.74 13.67
C SER A 288 -8.55 -1.62 14.49
N ALA A 289 -9.17 -2.64 13.85
CA ALA A 289 -9.99 -3.61 14.57
C ALA A 289 -9.21 -4.41 15.61
N ILE A 290 -7.98 -4.86 15.28
CA ILE A 290 -7.09 -5.55 16.21
C ILE A 290 -6.68 -4.62 17.35
N THR A 291 -6.28 -3.38 17.03
CA THR A 291 -5.88 -2.37 18.02
C THR A 291 -7.03 -2.06 19.00
N ALA A 292 -8.23 -1.79 18.48
CA ALA A 292 -9.41 -1.54 19.30
C ALA A 292 -9.77 -2.73 20.19
N THR A 293 -9.70 -3.96 19.64
CA THR A 293 -9.98 -5.18 20.41
C THR A 293 -9.00 -5.37 21.55
N VAL A 294 -7.70 -5.19 21.32
CA VAL A 294 -6.68 -5.40 22.35
C VAL A 294 -6.67 -4.28 23.38
N PHE A 295 -6.55 -3.03 22.95
CA PHE A 295 -6.36 -1.89 23.85
C PHE A 295 -7.68 -1.36 24.42
N SER A 296 -8.70 -1.11 23.61
CA SER A 296 -9.94 -0.53 24.10
C SER A 296 -10.75 -1.54 24.90
N THR A 297 -10.97 -2.74 24.37
CA THR A 297 -11.87 -3.71 25.01
C THR A 297 -11.13 -4.71 25.88
N GLY A 298 -10.03 -5.29 25.41
CA GLY A 298 -9.30 -6.34 26.15
C GLY A 298 -8.73 -5.82 27.46
N LEU A 299 -7.91 -4.76 27.39
CA LEU A 299 -7.30 -4.18 28.59
C LEU A 299 -8.36 -3.53 29.51
N THR A 300 -9.32 -2.77 28.95
CA THR A 300 -10.38 -2.16 29.77
C THR A 300 -11.23 -3.23 30.45
N GLY A 301 -11.57 -4.34 29.76
CA GLY A 301 -12.27 -5.47 30.36
C GLY A 301 -11.48 -6.13 31.49
N ALA A 302 -10.17 -6.36 31.29
CA ALA A 302 -9.30 -6.91 32.32
C ALA A 302 -9.24 -6.04 33.58
N PHE A 303 -9.08 -4.72 33.42
CA PHE A 303 -9.09 -3.78 34.56
C PHE A 303 -10.45 -3.68 35.24
N SER A 304 -11.56 -3.85 34.50
CA SER A 304 -12.90 -3.86 35.07
C SER A 304 -13.18 -5.05 35.98
N LEU A 305 -12.39 -6.14 35.88
CA LEU A 305 -12.47 -7.26 36.84
C LEU A 305 -12.13 -6.85 38.26
N ALA A 306 -11.42 -5.72 38.46
CA ALA A 306 -11.17 -5.17 39.80
C ALA A 306 -12.44 -4.82 40.53
N TYR A 307 -13.54 -4.45 39.84
CA TYR A 307 -14.83 -4.18 40.48
C TYR A 307 -15.49 -5.42 41.06
N ILE A 308 -15.09 -6.62 40.68
CA ILE A 308 -15.58 -7.88 41.27
C ILE A 308 -15.32 -7.90 42.79
N THR A 309 -14.17 -7.41 43.23
CA THR A 309 -13.81 -7.35 44.64
C THR A 309 -14.82 -6.53 45.43
N GLN A 310 -15.35 -5.45 44.85
CA GLN A 310 -16.34 -4.58 45.51
C GLN A 310 -17.73 -5.22 45.55
N ILE A 311 -18.14 -5.94 44.53
CA ILE A 311 -19.42 -6.67 44.51
C ILE A 311 -19.47 -7.67 45.65
N PHE A 312 -18.41 -8.43 45.86
CA PHE A 312 -18.31 -9.36 47.00
C PHE A 312 -18.26 -8.67 48.35
N ALA A 313 -17.62 -7.50 48.42
CA ALA A 313 -17.50 -6.74 49.67
C ALA A 313 -18.84 -6.16 50.15
N TYR A 314 -19.72 -5.67 49.22
CA TYR A 314 -20.97 -5.04 49.61
C TYR A 314 -22.10 -6.04 49.86
N SER A 315 -22.29 -7.05 49.03
CA SER A 315 -23.34 -8.05 49.21
C SER A 315 -23.06 -9.35 48.47
N PRO A 316 -22.52 -10.39 49.12
CA PRO A 316 -22.32 -11.71 48.54
C PRO A 316 -23.63 -12.36 48.06
N ALA A 317 -24.76 -12.07 48.71
CA ALA A 317 -26.06 -12.64 48.35
C ALA A 317 -26.54 -12.22 46.92
N LEU A 318 -26.15 -11.00 46.48
CA LEU A 318 -26.55 -10.48 45.16
C LEU A 318 -25.62 -10.89 44.03
N VAL A 319 -24.49 -11.55 44.34
CA VAL A 319 -23.50 -11.92 43.30
C VAL A 319 -24.08 -12.92 42.32
N VAL A 320 -24.74 -14.00 42.79
CA VAL A 320 -25.28 -15.04 41.92
C VAL A 320 -26.37 -14.51 40.98
N PRO A 321 -27.42 -13.77 41.49
CA PRO A 321 -28.41 -13.17 40.61
C PRO A 321 -27.79 -12.21 39.57
N SER A 322 -26.85 -11.37 40.01
CA SER A 322 -26.19 -10.42 39.08
C SER A 322 -25.40 -11.10 38.00
N LEU A 323 -24.71 -12.22 38.30
CA LEU A 323 -23.95 -13.00 37.34
C LEU A 323 -24.86 -13.68 36.32
N LEU A 324 -26.04 -14.17 36.73
CA LEU A 324 -27.05 -14.72 35.82
C LEU A 324 -27.60 -13.67 34.86
N ILE A 325 -27.82 -12.44 35.33
CA ILE A 325 -28.29 -11.33 34.50
C ILE A 325 -27.21 -10.96 33.46
N ILE A 326 -25.94 -10.85 33.90
CA ILE A 326 -24.80 -10.59 32.97
C ILE A 326 -24.71 -11.70 31.95
N LEU A 327 -24.81 -12.98 32.34
CA LEU A 327 -24.72 -14.11 31.44
C LEU A 327 -25.89 -14.10 30.42
N ALA A 328 -27.09 -13.76 30.86
CA ALA A 328 -28.25 -13.66 29.99
C ALA A 328 -28.06 -12.53 28.95
N THR A 329 -27.64 -11.34 29.38
CA THR A 329 -27.36 -10.21 28.46
C THR A 329 -26.21 -10.52 27.52
N PHE A 330 -25.16 -11.18 27.99
CA PHE A 330 -24.03 -11.63 27.19
C PHE A 330 -24.47 -12.67 26.14
N ALA A 331 -25.29 -13.65 26.52
CA ALA A 331 -25.81 -14.66 25.59
C ALA A 331 -26.64 -14.02 24.46
N VAL A 332 -27.54 -13.10 24.78
CA VAL A 332 -28.30 -12.32 23.77
C VAL A 332 -27.37 -11.57 22.84
N SER A 333 -26.34 -10.92 23.40
CA SER A 333 -25.37 -10.16 22.61
C SER A 333 -24.57 -11.07 21.68
N VAL A 334 -24.12 -12.24 22.13
CA VAL A 334 -23.43 -13.24 21.28
C VAL A 334 -24.34 -13.72 20.16
N ILE A 335 -25.61 -14.08 20.45
CA ILE A 335 -26.57 -14.53 19.43
C ILE A 335 -26.80 -13.42 18.40
N THR A 336 -27.04 -12.19 18.85
CA THR A 336 -27.19 -11.03 17.97
C THR A 336 -25.97 -10.82 17.08
N THR A 337 -24.79 -10.95 17.65
CA THR A 337 -23.52 -10.84 16.92
C THR A 337 -23.42 -11.90 15.83
N LEU A 338 -23.68 -13.16 16.13
CA LEU A 338 -23.62 -14.23 15.13
C LEU A 338 -24.58 -14.00 13.94
N VAL A 339 -25.79 -13.48 14.22
CA VAL A 339 -26.74 -13.11 13.17
C VAL A 339 -26.26 -11.87 12.38
N SER A 340 -25.75 -10.85 13.09
CA SER A 340 -25.18 -9.64 12.48
C SER A 340 -24.03 -9.94 11.52
N VAL A 341 -23.18 -10.91 11.84
CA VAL A 341 -22.07 -11.37 10.98
C VAL A 341 -22.59 -11.88 9.65
N LYS A 342 -23.62 -12.73 9.69
CA LYS A 342 -24.22 -13.28 8.47
C LYS A 342 -24.79 -12.15 7.60
N ASN A 343 -25.55 -11.24 8.22
CA ASN A 343 -26.15 -10.10 7.54
C ASN A 343 -25.08 -9.15 6.97
N ALA A 344 -24.03 -8.83 7.73
CA ALA A 344 -22.93 -7.97 7.29
C ALA A 344 -22.17 -8.57 6.09
N ARG A 345 -22.01 -9.90 6.05
CA ARG A 345 -21.37 -10.58 4.91
C ARG A 345 -22.20 -10.45 3.62
N GLU A 346 -23.52 -10.57 3.71
CA GLU A 346 -24.41 -10.40 2.57
C GLU A 346 -24.41 -8.94 2.09
N ILE A 347 -24.51 -7.98 3.01
CA ILE A 347 -24.38 -6.53 2.69
C ILE A 347 -23.08 -6.27 1.97
N MET A 348 -21.93 -6.74 2.50
CA MET A 348 -20.61 -6.50 1.90
C MET A 348 -20.50 -7.05 0.47
N SER A 349 -21.14 -8.19 0.19
CA SER A 349 -21.18 -8.76 -1.16
C SER A 349 -21.94 -7.85 -2.13
N TYR A 350 -23.13 -7.35 -1.73
CA TYR A 350 -23.90 -6.43 -2.57
C TYR A 350 -23.26 -5.04 -2.69
N THR A 351 -22.64 -4.53 -1.65
CA THR A 351 -21.87 -3.27 -1.71
C THR A 351 -20.70 -3.37 -2.70
N ALA A 352 -20.01 -4.51 -2.74
CA ALA A 352 -18.92 -4.73 -3.69
C ALA A 352 -19.46 -4.79 -5.15
N GLU A 353 -20.58 -5.48 -5.39
CA GLU A 353 -21.24 -5.55 -6.69
C GLU A 353 -21.73 -4.16 -7.13
N GLU A 354 -22.37 -3.41 -6.23
CA GLU A 354 -22.88 -2.05 -6.47
C GLU A 354 -21.74 -1.09 -6.87
N LYS A 355 -20.66 -1.03 -6.06
CA LYS A 355 -19.51 -0.16 -6.35
C LYS A 355 -18.81 -0.54 -7.65
N GLY A 356 -18.66 -1.83 -7.95
CA GLY A 356 -18.09 -2.29 -9.21
C GLY A 356 -18.93 -1.88 -10.41
N MET A 357 -20.25 -1.99 -10.29
CA MET A 357 -21.20 -1.56 -11.32
C MET A 357 -21.16 -0.05 -11.52
N LEU A 358 -21.19 0.74 -10.43
CA LEU A 358 -21.11 2.20 -10.48
C LEU A 358 -19.82 2.66 -11.16
N TYR A 359 -18.68 2.07 -10.80
CA TYR A 359 -17.41 2.36 -11.44
C TYR A 359 -17.43 2.08 -12.95
N SER A 360 -17.99 0.94 -13.38
CA SER A 360 -18.09 0.60 -14.79
C SER A 360 -19.00 1.55 -15.57
N MET A 361 -20.09 2.02 -14.95
CA MET A 361 -21.01 3.00 -15.54
C MET A 361 -20.33 4.38 -15.68
N LEU A 362 -19.63 4.85 -14.65
CA LEU A 362 -18.91 6.12 -14.69
C LEU A 362 -17.78 6.10 -15.72
N SER A 363 -17.02 5.00 -15.78
CA SER A 363 -15.98 4.81 -16.80
C SER A 363 -16.54 4.76 -18.24
N GLY A 364 -17.78 4.28 -18.40
CA GLY A 364 -18.48 4.20 -19.68
C GLY A 364 -19.48 5.33 -19.92
N ILE A 365 -19.47 6.40 -19.13
CA ILE A 365 -20.51 7.46 -19.15
C ILE A 365 -20.75 8.09 -20.53
N GLN A 366 -19.68 8.28 -21.30
CA GLN A 366 -19.78 8.80 -22.66
C GLN A 366 -20.62 7.89 -23.57
N LYS A 367 -20.42 6.56 -23.48
CA LYS A 367 -21.19 5.57 -24.24
C LYS A 367 -22.66 5.55 -23.79
N ILE A 368 -22.90 5.60 -22.47
CA ILE A 368 -24.26 5.66 -21.91
C ILE A 368 -25.00 6.88 -22.44
N ARG A 369 -24.35 8.07 -22.44
CA ARG A 369 -24.95 9.31 -22.97
C ARG A 369 -25.16 9.28 -24.47
N LEU A 370 -24.20 8.78 -25.26
CA LEU A 370 -24.35 8.63 -26.71
C LEU A 370 -25.53 7.72 -27.11
N CYS A 371 -25.85 6.72 -26.27
CA CYS A 371 -26.97 5.80 -26.51
C CYS A 371 -28.29 6.24 -25.85
N GLY A 372 -28.32 7.37 -25.10
CA GLY A 372 -29.49 7.78 -24.30
C GLY A 372 -29.94 6.71 -23.31
N ALA A 373 -28.99 5.98 -22.71
CA ALA A 373 -29.26 4.78 -21.90
C ALA A 373 -29.22 5.06 -20.38
N GLU A 374 -29.26 6.33 -19.94
CA GLU A 374 -29.16 6.73 -18.54
C GLU A 374 -30.19 6.05 -17.66
N THR A 375 -31.45 6.06 -18.09
CA THR A 375 -32.55 5.42 -17.34
C THR A 375 -32.33 3.91 -17.17
N ARG A 376 -31.85 3.22 -18.21
CA ARG A 376 -31.56 1.79 -18.13
C ARG A 376 -30.38 1.51 -17.18
N ALA A 377 -29.33 2.33 -17.25
CA ALA A 377 -28.19 2.24 -16.35
C ALA A 377 -28.64 2.44 -14.89
N PHE A 378 -29.45 3.49 -14.64
CA PHE A 378 -29.99 3.78 -13.31
C PHE A 378 -30.85 2.61 -12.75
N VAL A 379 -31.76 2.07 -13.56
CA VAL A 379 -32.59 0.93 -13.16
C VAL A 379 -31.73 -0.29 -12.81
N ARG A 380 -30.72 -0.57 -13.61
CA ARG A 380 -29.80 -1.69 -13.36
C ARG A 380 -29.04 -1.51 -12.04
N TRP A 381 -28.51 -0.33 -11.78
CA TRP A 381 -27.87 0.03 -10.51
C TRP A 381 -28.86 -0.06 -9.36
N GLY A 382 -30.05 0.54 -9.51
CA GLY A 382 -31.10 0.55 -8.49
C GLY A 382 -31.53 -0.85 -8.03
N ASN A 383 -31.56 -1.84 -8.95
CA ASN A 383 -31.87 -3.21 -8.60
C ASN A 383 -30.83 -3.88 -7.69
N VAL A 384 -29.56 -3.55 -7.84
CA VAL A 384 -28.49 -4.05 -6.94
C VAL A 384 -28.53 -3.29 -5.62
N TYR A 385 -28.63 -1.96 -5.69
CA TYR A 385 -28.76 -1.09 -4.52
C TYR A 385 -29.96 -1.45 -3.64
N ALA A 386 -31.11 -1.77 -4.24
CA ALA A 386 -32.32 -2.19 -3.50
C ALA A 386 -32.11 -3.45 -2.66
N LYS A 387 -31.27 -4.39 -3.10
CA LYS A 387 -30.93 -5.60 -2.32
C LYS A 387 -30.06 -5.24 -1.11
N GLU A 388 -29.06 -4.40 -1.30
CA GLU A 388 -28.22 -3.89 -0.21
C GLU A 388 -29.03 -3.06 0.79
N ALA A 389 -29.84 -2.12 0.27
CA ALA A 389 -30.70 -1.27 1.07
C ALA A 389 -31.67 -2.08 1.94
N ARG A 390 -32.27 -3.14 1.38
CA ARG A 390 -33.21 -4.03 2.13
C ARG A 390 -32.52 -4.66 3.35
N LEU A 391 -31.29 -5.15 3.21
CA LEU A 391 -30.53 -5.77 4.31
C LEU A 391 -30.08 -4.75 5.35
N THR A 392 -29.83 -3.53 4.92
CA THR A 392 -29.37 -2.42 5.79
C THR A 392 -30.54 -1.83 6.57
N TYR A 393 -31.69 -1.54 5.92
CA TYR A 393 -32.83 -0.88 6.54
C TYR A 393 -33.83 -1.84 7.18
N SER A 394 -33.83 -3.12 6.79
CA SER A 394 -34.68 -4.17 7.36
C SER A 394 -33.84 -5.38 7.76
N PRO A 395 -32.88 -5.23 8.71
CA PRO A 395 -32.09 -6.36 9.19
C PRO A 395 -32.99 -7.39 9.90
N PRO A 396 -32.51 -8.63 10.13
CA PRO A 396 -33.23 -9.65 10.87
C PRO A 396 -33.79 -9.14 12.20
N ALA A 397 -35.03 -9.54 12.56
CA ALA A 397 -35.74 -9.04 13.73
C ALA A 397 -34.94 -9.11 15.05
N ILE A 398 -34.11 -10.14 15.21
CA ILE A 398 -33.25 -10.28 16.39
C ILE A 398 -32.22 -9.15 16.52
N ILE A 399 -31.72 -8.60 15.40
CA ILE A 399 -30.81 -7.44 15.43
C ILE A 399 -31.58 -6.19 15.83
N MET A 400 -32.77 -5.97 15.27
CA MET A 400 -33.62 -4.82 15.58
C MET A 400 -34.10 -4.84 17.02
N LEU A 401 -34.46 -6.01 17.55
CA LEU A 401 -35.01 -6.16 18.89
C LEU A 401 -33.93 -6.34 19.99
N SER A 402 -32.68 -6.52 19.61
CA SER A 402 -31.59 -6.82 20.56
C SER A 402 -31.45 -5.79 21.68
N SER A 403 -31.56 -4.51 21.36
CA SER A 403 -31.51 -3.43 22.36
C SER A 403 -32.72 -3.46 23.31
N VAL A 404 -33.90 -3.75 22.77
CA VAL A 404 -35.15 -3.88 23.56
C VAL A 404 -35.07 -5.10 24.48
N ILE A 405 -34.60 -6.24 23.97
CA ILE A 405 -34.42 -7.47 24.76
C ILE A 405 -33.41 -7.23 25.90
N THR A 406 -32.26 -6.61 25.56
CA THR A 406 -31.24 -6.30 26.57
C THR A 406 -31.75 -5.33 27.65
N MET A 407 -32.52 -4.31 27.25
CA MET A 407 -33.17 -3.38 28.16
C MET A 407 -34.21 -4.10 29.04
N ALA A 408 -35.02 -5.00 28.49
CA ALA A 408 -36.00 -5.78 29.25
C ALA A 408 -35.31 -6.71 30.26
N ILE A 409 -34.22 -7.38 29.88
CA ILE A 409 -33.41 -8.22 30.78
C ILE A 409 -32.85 -7.34 31.92
N GLY A 410 -32.35 -6.13 31.61
CA GLY A 410 -31.85 -5.19 32.58
C GLY A 410 -32.94 -4.73 33.58
N ALA A 411 -34.13 -4.40 33.10
CA ALA A 411 -35.26 -4.02 33.92
C ALA A 411 -35.72 -5.15 34.84
N ILE A 412 -35.93 -6.35 34.28
CA ILE A 412 -36.27 -7.55 35.06
C ILE A 412 -35.17 -7.85 36.09
N GLY A 413 -33.90 -7.75 35.64
CA GLY A 413 -32.74 -7.94 36.50
C GLY A 413 -32.72 -7.00 37.69
N THR A 414 -33.04 -5.73 37.49
CA THR A 414 -33.12 -4.74 38.57
C THR A 414 -34.21 -5.15 39.58
N VAL A 415 -35.37 -5.59 39.12
CA VAL A 415 -36.45 -6.07 40.02
C VAL A 415 -36.01 -7.33 40.79
N VAL A 416 -35.34 -8.29 40.13
CA VAL A 416 -34.82 -9.48 40.80
C VAL A 416 -33.76 -9.14 41.85
N LEU A 417 -32.81 -8.24 41.52
CA LEU A 417 -31.77 -7.80 42.45
C LEU A 417 -32.41 -7.09 43.66
N TYR A 418 -33.45 -6.27 43.43
CA TYR A 418 -34.14 -5.61 44.53
C TYR A 418 -34.88 -6.60 45.44
N PHE A 419 -35.60 -7.57 44.84
CA PHE A 419 -36.30 -8.61 45.57
C PHE A 419 -35.35 -9.46 46.44
N GLU A 420 -34.22 -9.91 45.86
CA GLU A 420 -33.22 -10.68 46.61
C GLU A 420 -32.52 -9.84 47.69
N ALA A 421 -32.33 -8.53 47.45
CA ALA A 421 -31.77 -7.63 48.47
C ALA A 421 -32.71 -7.50 49.68
N VAL A 422 -34.02 -7.33 49.47
CA VAL A 422 -35.01 -7.27 50.53
C VAL A 422 -35.11 -8.60 51.28
N LYS A 423 -35.14 -9.71 50.57
CA LYS A 423 -35.23 -11.06 51.14
C LYS A 423 -34.03 -11.40 52.03
N ASN A 424 -32.83 -10.94 51.66
CA ASN A 424 -31.61 -11.21 52.42
C ASN A 424 -31.25 -10.08 53.40
N GLY A 425 -32.12 -9.07 53.61
CA GLY A 425 -31.92 -8.00 54.58
C GLY A 425 -30.71 -7.10 54.25
N VAL A 426 -30.39 -6.90 52.98
CA VAL A 426 -29.27 -6.05 52.53
C VAL A 426 -29.59 -4.61 52.84
N SER A 427 -28.62 -3.85 53.41
CA SER A 427 -28.80 -2.45 53.70
C SER A 427 -29.00 -1.61 52.45
N VAL A 428 -29.73 -0.50 52.50
CA VAL A 428 -29.95 0.42 51.38
C VAL A 428 -28.59 0.92 50.82
N ALA A 429 -27.66 1.22 51.72
CA ALA A 429 -26.34 1.72 51.38
C ALA A 429 -25.54 0.65 50.59
N ASP A 430 -25.55 -0.60 51.04
CA ASP A 430 -24.86 -1.69 50.37
C ASP A 430 -25.50 -2.05 49.03
N TYR A 431 -26.84 -1.99 48.93
CA TYR A 431 -27.56 -2.22 47.70
C TYR A 431 -27.18 -1.21 46.59
N TYR A 432 -27.20 0.10 46.89
CA TYR A 432 -26.84 1.12 45.89
C TYR A 432 -25.35 1.10 45.56
N SER A 433 -24.48 0.75 46.50
CA SER A 433 -23.05 0.57 46.25
C SER A 433 -22.78 -0.65 45.35
N PHE A 434 -23.48 -1.74 45.64
CA PHE A 434 -23.45 -2.94 44.80
C PHE A 434 -23.92 -2.66 43.38
N THR A 435 -25.07 -2.00 43.20
CA THR A 435 -25.62 -1.69 41.88
C THR A 435 -24.69 -0.77 41.08
N THR A 436 -24.03 0.18 41.75
CA THR A 436 -23.02 1.05 41.12
C THR A 436 -21.81 0.24 40.64
N ALA A 437 -21.26 -0.66 41.45
CA ALA A 437 -20.16 -1.54 41.07
C ALA A 437 -20.58 -2.54 39.94
N TYR A 438 -21.80 -3.09 40.06
CA TYR A 438 -22.39 -3.96 39.09
C TYR A 438 -22.52 -3.32 37.69
N ALA A 439 -22.90 -2.03 37.64
CA ALA A 439 -23.01 -1.29 36.40
C ALA A 439 -21.67 -1.23 35.62
N TYR A 440 -20.53 -1.04 36.30
CA TYR A 440 -19.23 -1.05 35.69
C TYR A 440 -18.85 -2.42 35.10
N ILE A 441 -19.16 -3.51 35.81
CA ILE A 441 -18.90 -4.87 35.32
C ILE A 441 -19.82 -5.21 34.14
N SER A 442 -21.11 -4.89 34.25
CA SER A 442 -22.08 -5.09 33.17
C SER A 442 -21.67 -4.35 31.91
N ALA A 443 -21.19 -3.12 32.03
CA ALA A 443 -20.64 -2.36 30.91
C ALA A 443 -19.38 -3.03 30.27
N ALA A 444 -18.51 -3.60 31.10
CA ALA A 444 -17.34 -4.34 30.61
C ALA A 444 -17.72 -5.59 29.82
N PHE A 445 -18.69 -6.37 30.31
CA PHE A 445 -19.20 -7.54 29.59
C PHE A 445 -19.94 -7.15 28.30
N ALA A 446 -20.68 -6.05 28.31
CA ALA A 446 -21.31 -5.50 27.09
C ALA A 446 -20.24 -5.09 26.05
N ALA A 447 -19.13 -4.48 26.49
CA ALA A 447 -18.01 -4.15 25.62
C ALA A 447 -17.33 -5.40 25.05
N LEU A 448 -17.15 -6.46 25.86
CA LEU A 448 -16.62 -7.75 25.40
C LEU A 448 -17.53 -8.39 24.33
N ALA A 449 -18.83 -8.26 24.46
CA ALA A 449 -19.76 -8.73 23.43
C ALA A 449 -19.58 -7.94 22.10
N GLY A 450 -19.26 -6.65 22.16
CA GLY A 450 -18.90 -5.84 20.99
C GLY A 450 -17.63 -6.30 20.27
N VAL A 451 -16.69 -6.93 20.99
CA VAL A 451 -15.50 -7.57 20.36
C VAL A 451 -15.90 -8.67 19.40
N ALA A 452 -16.86 -9.48 19.76
CA ALA A 452 -17.35 -10.55 18.87
C ALA A 452 -17.88 -9.96 17.55
N GLN A 453 -18.54 -8.81 17.59
CA GLN A 453 -18.99 -8.08 16.40
C GLN A 453 -17.80 -7.59 15.56
N THR A 454 -16.78 -7.01 16.21
CA THR A 454 -15.56 -6.54 15.52
C THR A 454 -14.82 -7.71 14.87
N ILE A 455 -14.58 -8.80 15.59
CA ILE A 455 -13.92 -10.01 15.05
C ILE A 455 -14.72 -10.59 13.88
N SER A 456 -16.02 -10.51 13.94
CA SER A 456 -16.91 -11.03 12.91
C SER A 456 -16.87 -10.19 11.63
N ALA A 457 -16.73 -8.87 11.74
CA ALA A 457 -16.49 -7.99 10.60
C ALA A 457 -15.11 -8.22 9.95
N VAL A 458 -14.13 -8.69 10.73
CA VAL A 458 -12.77 -8.99 10.25
C VAL A 458 -12.75 -10.21 9.32
N LYS A 459 -13.58 -11.23 9.54
CA LYS A 459 -13.57 -12.46 8.73
C LYS A 459 -13.81 -12.24 7.23
N PRO A 460 -14.82 -11.46 6.78
CA PRO A 460 -14.98 -11.10 5.38
C PRO A 460 -13.80 -10.31 4.81
N VAL A 461 -13.27 -9.36 5.59
CA VAL A 461 -12.10 -8.57 5.22
C VAL A 461 -10.89 -9.48 4.95
N LEU A 462 -10.64 -10.46 5.83
CA LEU A 462 -9.58 -11.44 5.64
C LEU A 462 -9.76 -12.27 4.36
N GLN A 463 -11.00 -12.63 4.01
CA GLN A 463 -11.28 -13.36 2.77
C GLN A 463 -10.95 -12.54 1.53
N ILE A 464 -11.23 -11.22 1.56
CA ILE A 464 -10.95 -10.32 0.44
C ILE A 464 -9.44 -10.08 0.30
N ILE A 465 -8.72 -9.85 1.41
CA ILE A 465 -7.27 -9.61 1.36
C ILE A 465 -6.44 -10.90 1.22
N LYS A 466 -7.08 -12.07 1.31
CA LYS A 466 -6.40 -13.36 1.21
C LYS A 466 -5.51 -13.51 -0.02
N PRO A 467 -5.91 -13.10 -1.24
CA PRO A 467 -5.01 -13.15 -2.40
C PRO A 467 -3.72 -12.35 -2.22
N LEU A 468 -3.80 -11.19 -1.56
CA LEU A 468 -2.62 -10.38 -1.23
C LEU A 468 -1.76 -11.04 -0.15
N MET A 469 -2.37 -11.75 0.79
CA MET A 469 -1.66 -12.47 1.86
C MET A 469 -0.95 -13.71 1.33
N ASP A 470 -1.64 -14.53 0.54
CA ASP A 470 -1.12 -15.79 -0.01
C ASP A 470 -0.19 -15.56 -1.20
N GLY A 471 -0.30 -14.42 -1.87
CA GLY A 471 0.52 -14.06 -3.02
C GLY A 471 2.01 -14.01 -2.66
N GLN A 472 2.84 -14.60 -3.52
CA GLN A 472 4.29 -14.57 -3.36
C GLN A 472 4.87 -13.35 -4.09
N PRO A 473 5.57 -12.45 -3.40
CA PRO A 473 6.24 -11.30 -4.02
C PRO A 473 7.30 -11.73 -5.03
N GLU A 474 7.53 -10.89 -6.04
CA GLU A 474 8.54 -11.13 -7.08
C GLU A 474 9.98 -10.97 -6.54
N VAL A 475 10.14 -10.19 -5.47
CA VAL A 475 11.43 -9.91 -4.81
C VAL A 475 11.82 -11.09 -3.93
N SER A 476 13.08 -11.55 -4.03
CA SER A 476 13.63 -12.64 -3.22
C SER A 476 15.09 -12.34 -2.87
N GLU A 477 15.48 -12.65 -1.64
CA GLU A 477 16.84 -12.47 -1.15
C GLU A 477 17.86 -13.39 -1.85
N ASP A 478 17.41 -14.51 -2.43
CA ASP A 478 18.30 -15.51 -3.03
C ASP A 478 18.69 -15.19 -4.49
N LYS A 479 18.10 -14.14 -5.11
CA LYS A 479 18.32 -13.82 -6.52
C LYS A 479 19.56 -12.96 -6.75
N GLU A 480 20.24 -13.22 -7.87
CA GLU A 480 21.42 -12.47 -8.27
C GLU A 480 21.04 -11.10 -8.87
N ILE A 481 21.64 -10.03 -8.35
CA ILE A 481 21.44 -8.68 -8.88
C ILE A 481 22.26 -8.49 -10.16
N VAL A 482 21.61 -8.07 -11.25
CA VAL A 482 22.23 -7.81 -12.54
C VAL A 482 22.94 -6.46 -12.52
N THR A 483 24.26 -6.47 -12.32
CA THR A 483 25.09 -5.25 -12.34
C THR A 483 25.50 -4.87 -13.75
N ARG A 484 25.79 -5.86 -14.63
CA ARG A 484 26.16 -5.67 -16.03
C ARG A 484 25.32 -6.58 -16.91
N LEU A 485 25.02 -6.12 -18.12
CA LEU A 485 24.29 -6.87 -19.15
C LEU A 485 24.94 -6.57 -20.50
N SER A 486 25.28 -7.61 -21.25
CA SER A 486 25.81 -7.49 -22.61
C SER A 486 24.70 -7.41 -23.66
N GLY A 487 23.61 -8.14 -23.42
CA GLY A 487 22.42 -8.13 -24.27
C GLY A 487 22.23 -9.41 -25.09
N ASN A 488 22.90 -10.52 -24.73
CA ASN A 488 22.58 -11.83 -25.29
C ASN A 488 21.33 -12.42 -24.65
N ILE A 489 20.48 -13.03 -25.49
CA ILE A 489 19.24 -13.67 -25.04
C ILE A 489 19.18 -15.06 -25.64
N GLU A 490 18.84 -16.06 -24.83
CA GLU A 490 18.68 -17.45 -25.28
C GLU A 490 17.42 -18.05 -24.67
N LEU A 491 16.63 -18.72 -25.48
CA LEU A 491 15.44 -19.45 -25.09
C LEU A 491 15.62 -20.90 -25.47
N ASN A 492 15.32 -21.80 -24.54
CA ASN A 492 15.49 -23.24 -24.75
C ASN A 492 14.17 -23.96 -24.45
N ASN A 493 13.61 -24.60 -25.51
CA ASN A 493 12.41 -25.46 -25.47
C ASN A 493 11.24 -24.83 -24.66
N LEU A 494 10.88 -23.60 -25.01
CA LEU A 494 9.91 -22.80 -24.27
C LEU A 494 8.48 -23.21 -24.60
N TYR A 495 7.69 -23.57 -23.59
CA TYR A 495 6.27 -23.86 -23.69
C TYR A 495 5.49 -22.89 -22.79
N PHE A 496 4.48 -22.25 -23.37
CA PHE A 496 3.64 -21.33 -22.62
C PHE A 496 2.18 -21.36 -23.04
N ARG A 497 1.27 -21.38 -22.06
CA ARG A 497 -0.18 -21.13 -22.20
C ARG A 497 -0.69 -20.25 -21.05
N TYR A 498 -1.74 -19.48 -21.29
CA TYR A 498 -2.44 -18.79 -20.21
C TYR A 498 -3.33 -19.78 -19.42
N ALA A 499 -3.64 -19.42 -18.17
CA ALA A 499 -4.42 -20.29 -17.26
C ALA A 499 -5.79 -20.66 -17.82
N ASP A 500 -6.40 -19.76 -18.59
CA ASP A 500 -7.75 -19.92 -19.17
C ASP A 500 -7.74 -20.62 -20.56
N SER A 501 -6.60 -21.12 -21.02
CA SER A 501 -6.45 -21.74 -22.34
C SER A 501 -5.83 -23.14 -22.24
N ASP A 502 -6.42 -24.11 -22.89
CA ASP A 502 -5.88 -25.46 -23.00
C ASP A 502 -4.77 -25.57 -24.06
N ALA A 503 -4.75 -24.68 -25.05
CA ALA A 503 -3.79 -24.69 -26.13
C ALA A 503 -2.52 -23.92 -25.77
N TYR A 504 -1.35 -24.46 -26.14
CA TYR A 504 -0.08 -23.73 -26.03
C TYR A 504 -0.03 -22.60 -27.07
N ILE A 505 0.29 -21.39 -26.57
CA ILE A 505 0.53 -20.21 -27.41
C ILE A 505 1.97 -20.23 -27.93
N LEU A 506 2.92 -20.68 -27.11
CA LEU A 506 4.29 -20.98 -27.55
C LEU A 506 4.52 -22.47 -27.34
N ASN A 507 5.07 -23.14 -28.34
CA ASN A 507 5.20 -24.58 -28.38
C ASN A 507 6.60 -24.97 -28.88
N ASP A 508 7.47 -25.39 -27.95
CA ASP A 508 8.86 -25.80 -28.23
C ASP A 508 9.69 -24.70 -28.93
N LEU A 509 9.59 -23.46 -28.40
CA LEU A 509 10.27 -22.34 -29.01
C LEU A 509 11.70 -22.24 -28.45
N SER A 510 12.69 -22.41 -29.36
CA SER A 510 14.12 -22.22 -29.07
C SER A 510 14.68 -21.14 -29.96
N LEU A 511 15.43 -20.20 -29.39
CA LEU A 511 15.93 -19.03 -30.09
C LEU A 511 17.17 -18.46 -29.38
N LYS A 512 18.15 -17.99 -30.19
CA LYS A 512 19.32 -17.27 -29.64
C LYS A 512 19.50 -15.95 -30.38
N ILE A 513 19.56 -14.85 -29.62
CA ILE A 513 19.77 -13.48 -30.10
C ILE A 513 21.11 -13.00 -29.57
N ARG A 514 21.98 -12.49 -30.43
CA ARG A 514 23.30 -11.99 -30.07
C ARG A 514 23.22 -10.53 -29.60
N ALA A 515 24.15 -10.15 -28.74
CA ALA A 515 24.28 -8.77 -28.30
C ALA A 515 24.46 -7.81 -29.50
N GLY A 516 23.72 -6.71 -29.49
CA GLY A 516 23.72 -5.67 -30.52
C GLY A 516 22.92 -6.00 -31.78
N GLN A 517 22.31 -7.19 -31.88
CA GLN A 517 21.51 -7.61 -33.04
C GLN A 517 20.16 -6.89 -33.07
N TYR A 518 19.72 -6.47 -34.25
CA TYR A 518 18.40 -5.92 -34.49
C TYR A 518 17.49 -7.00 -35.10
N VAL A 519 16.53 -7.50 -34.33
CA VAL A 519 15.67 -8.64 -34.67
C VAL A 519 14.22 -8.21 -34.80
N ALA A 520 13.58 -8.51 -35.93
CA ALA A 520 12.14 -8.38 -36.11
C ALA A 520 11.43 -9.68 -35.79
N ILE A 521 10.35 -9.63 -35.03
CA ILE A 521 9.40 -10.73 -34.83
C ILE A 521 8.15 -10.41 -35.64
N VAL A 522 7.86 -11.23 -36.64
CA VAL A 522 6.71 -11.06 -37.53
C VAL A 522 5.82 -12.31 -37.50
N GLY A 523 4.60 -12.22 -38.00
CA GLY A 523 3.64 -13.32 -38.04
C GLY A 523 2.20 -12.84 -37.92
N GLU A 524 1.25 -13.73 -38.05
CA GLU A 524 -0.19 -13.41 -37.98
C GLU A 524 -0.62 -12.87 -36.60
N SER A 525 -1.76 -12.16 -36.55
CA SER A 525 -2.30 -11.71 -35.30
C SER A 525 -2.65 -12.91 -34.40
N GLY A 526 -2.30 -12.86 -33.13
CA GLY A 526 -2.57 -13.92 -32.15
C GLY A 526 -1.54 -15.07 -32.12
N CYS A 527 -0.49 -15.09 -32.96
CA CYS A 527 0.53 -16.17 -33.00
C CYS A 527 1.50 -16.16 -31.80
N GLY A 528 1.36 -15.23 -30.82
CA GLY A 528 2.15 -15.21 -29.57
C GLY A 528 3.30 -14.19 -29.52
N LYS A 529 3.42 -13.23 -30.46
CA LYS A 529 4.50 -12.22 -30.49
C LYS A 529 4.62 -11.41 -29.19
N SER A 530 3.54 -10.75 -28.76
CA SER A 530 3.54 -9.95 -27.52
C SER A 530 3.65 -10.84 -26.27
N THR A 531 3.17 -12.08 -26.32
CA THR A 531 3.35 -13.08 -25.25
C THR A 531 4.84 -13.42 -25.09
N LEU A 532 5.58 -13.56 -26.19
CA LEU A 532 7.02 -13.80 -26.16
C LEU A 532 7.76 -12.65 -25.47
N ILE A 533 7.44 -11.38 -25.80
CA ILE A 533 8.04 -10.22 -25.10
C ILE A 533 7.70 -10.25 -23.60
N ARG A 534 6.46 -10.59 -23.21
CA ARG A 534 6.09 -10.70 -21.80
C ARG A 534 6.90 -11.76 -21.05
N LEU A 535 7.17 -12.89 -21.67
CA LEU A 535 8.01 -13.95 -21.10
C LEU A 535 9.47 -13.50 -20.99
N LEU A 536 10.01 -12.84 -22.00
CA LEU A 536 11.36 -12.26 -21.98
C LEU A 536 11.50 -11.21 -20.87
N LEU A 537 10.49 -10.42 -20.58
CA LEU A 537 10.48 -9.48 -19.47
C LEU A 537 10.24 -10.14 -18.10
N GLY A 538 9.98 -11.45 -18.06
CA GLY A 538 9.62 -12.16 -16.83
C GLY A 538 8.29 -11.71 -16.23
N LEU A 539 7.39 -11.13 -17.04
CA LEU A 539 6.02 -10.78 -16.60
C LEU A 539 5.12 -12.01 -16.55
N GLU A 540 5.48 -13.06 -17.29
CA GLU A 540 4.88 -14.38 -17.27
C GLU A 540 5.96 -15.43 -16.97
N THR A 541 5.55 -16.61 -16.52
CA THR A 541 6.45 -17.73 -16.24
C THR A 541 6.10 -18.88 -17.18
N PRO A 542 7.05 -19.43 -17.94
CA PRO A 542 6.79 -20.56 -18.83
C PRO A 542 6.48 -21.83 -18.04
N GLN A 543 5.68 -22.73 -18.60
CA GLN A 543 5.40 -24.04 -17.98
C GLN A 543 6.56 -25.01 -18.18
N LYS A 544 7.30 -24.90 -19.29
CA LYS A 544 8.50 -25.70 -19.58
C LYS A 544 9.50 -24.85 -20.35
N GLY A 545 10.78 -25.23 -20.26
CA GLY A 545 11.89 -24.53 -20.87
C GLY A 545 12.45 -23.42 -19.98
N SER A 546 13.45 -22.71 -20.48
CA SER A 546 14.15 -21.67 -19.72
C SER A 546 14.59 -20.51 -20.62
N ILE A 547 14.65 -19.32 -20.01
CA ILE A 547 15.12 -18.08 -20.65
C ILE A 547 16.43 -17.68 -20.00
N TYR A 548 17.42 -17.33 -20.79
CA TYR A 548 18.75 -16.95 -20.32
C TYR A 548 19.11 -15.54 -20.80
N TYR A 549 19.73 -14.77 -19.92
CA TYR A 549 20.37 -13.49 -20.22
C TYR A 549 21.87 -13.61 -19.92
N ASP A 550 22.69 -13.40 -20.96
CA ASP A 550 24.15 -13.58 -20.87
C ASP A 550 24.56 -14.92 -20.22
N GLY A 551 23.83 -16.02 -20.54
CA GLY A 551 24.06 -17.36 -20.01
C GLY A 551 23.51 -17.64 -18.60
N LYS A 552 22.86 -16.66 -17.95
CA LYS A 552 22.23 -16.83 -16.64
C LYS A 552 20.72 -17.00 -16.79
N ALA A 553 20.13 -17.96 -16.07
CA ALA A 553 18.70 -18.23 -16.13
C ALA A 553 17.90 -17.07 -15.53
N LEU A 554 16.83 -16.63 -16.20
CA LEU A 554 15.96 -15.53 -15.73
C LEU A 554 15.41 -15.75 -14.32
N ASP A 555 15.14 -17.00 -13.96
CA ASP A 555 14.59 -17.36 -12.65
C ASP A 555 15.60 -17.19 -11.50
N THR A 556 16.90 -17.19 -11.80
CA THR A 556 17.96 -16.95 -10.81
C THR A 556 18.32 -15.47 -10.67
N LEU A 557 17.86 -14.64 -11.60
CA LEU A 557 18.15 -13.19 -11.62
C LEU A 557 17.08 -12.38 -10.86
N ASP A 558 17.51 -11.29 -10.23
CA ASP A 558 16.59 -10.26 -9.73
C ASP A 558 15.99 -9.50 -10.92
N LYS A 559 14.72 -9.78 -11.20
CA LYS A 559 14.00 -9.24 -12.36
C LYS A 559 13.93 -7.71 -12.37
N LYS A 560 13.91 -7.07 -11.20
CA LYS A 560 13.87 -5.60 -11.09
C LYS A 560 15.19 -4.99 -11.58
N SER A 561 16.33 -5.55 -11.17
CA SER A 561 17.65 -5.11 -11.62
C SER A 561 17.89 -5.39 -13.11
N LEU A 562 17.37 -6.51 -13.62
CA LEU A 562 17.39 -6.84 -15.04
C LEU A 562 16.58 -5.84 -15.87
N ARG A 563 15.31 -5.59 -15.48
CA ARG A 563 14.39 -4.66 -16.18
C ARG A 563 14.92 -3.23 -16.21
N ARG A 564 15.72 -2.80 -15.23
CA ARG A 564 16.41 -1.50 -15.26
C ARG A 564 17.46 -1.36 -16.38
N LYS A 565 17.91 -2.48 -16.98
CA LYS A 565 18.83 -2.50 -18.11
C LYS A 565 18.14 -2.68 -19.45
N ILE A 566 16.83 -2.84 -19.43
CA ILE A 566 15.99 -3.11 -20.59
C ILE A 566 15.05 -1.91 -20.80
N GLY A 567 15.04 -1.35 -22.01
CA GLY A 567 14.02 -0.40 -22.43
C GLY A 567 12.83 -1.13 -23.05
N VAL A 568 11.62 -0.68 -22.76
CA VAL A 568 10.41 -1.35 -23.25
C VAL A 568 9.36 -0.35 -23.68
N VAL A 569 8.82 -0.54 -24.88
CA VAL A 569 7.58 0.11 -25.33
C VAL A 569 6.59 -0.97 -25.69
N MET A 570 5.55 -1.16 -24.87
CA MET A 570 4.50 -2.15 -25.14
C MET A 570 3.35 -1.50 -25.89
N GLN A 571 2.59 -2.28 -26.65
CA GLN A 571 1.41 -1.84 -27.40
C GLN A 571 0.37 -1.08 -26.54
N SER A 572 0.16 -1.53 -25.29
CA SER A 572 -0.79 -0.94 -24.35
C SER A 572 -0.15 0.08 -23.38
N SER A 573 1.08 0.54 -23.65
CA SER A 573 1.76 1.52 -22.79
C SER A 573 0.99 2.83 -22.72
N ARG A 574 0.97 3.45 -21.51
CA ARG A 574 0.32 4.73 -21.26
C ARG A 574 1.28 5.69 -20.58
N LEU A 575 1.03 6.99 -20.77
CA LEU A 575 1.70 8.01 -20.00
C LEU A 575 1.08 8.10 -18.61
N MET A 576 1.89 8.41 -17.62
CA MET A 576 1.46 8.63 -16.24
C MET A 576 1.04 10.10 -16.10
N GLN A 577 0.15 10.38 -15.17
CA GLN A 577 -0.13 11.72 -14.71
C GLN A 577 1.17 12.35 -14.15
N GLY A 578 1.44 13.59 -14.47
CA GLY A 578 2.66 14.32 -14.16
C GLY A 578 3.15 15.13 -15.35
N ASP A 579 4.37 15.64 -15.31
CA ASP A 579 4.96 16.36 -16.44
C ASP A 579 5.69 15.43 -17.43
N ILE A 580 6.12 15.97 -18.57
CA ILE A 580 6.85 15.21 -19.59
C ILE A 580 8.20 14.74 -19.04
N PHE A 581 8.89 15.58 -18.24
CA PHE A 581 10.15 15.23 -17.62
C PHE A 581 10.02 13.99 -16.73
N SER A 582 9.07 13.99 -15.80
CA SER A 582 8.80 12.84 -14.91
C SER A 582 8.40 11.58 -15.69
N ASN A 583 7.67 11.74 -16.80
CA ASN A 583 7.33 10.63 -17.69
C ASN A 583 8.53 10.02 -18.41
N ILE A 584 9.49 10.83 -18.84
CA ILE A 584 10.72 10.33 -19.48
C ILE A 584 11.64 9.69 -18.43
N THR A 585 11.78 10.29 -17.26
CA THR A 585 12.74 9.88 -16.23
C THR A 585 12.21 8.82 -15.26
N VAL A 586 10.95 8.42 -15.33
CA VAL A 586 10.32 7.48 -14.38
C VAL A 586 11.11 6.17 -14.20
N CYS A 587 11.77 5.67 -15.24
CA CYS A 587 12.61 4.46 -15.17
C CYS A 587 14.03 4.75 -14.66
N ALA A 588 14.43 6.02 -14.62
CA ALA A 588 15.77 6.48 -14.28
C ALA A 588 15.71 7.87 -13.61
N PRO A 589 15.19 7.97 -12.36
CA PRO A 589 14.93 9.25 -11.68
C PRO A 589 16.20 10.04 -11.34
N TRP A 590 17.38 9.49 -11.57
CA TRP A 590 18.68 10.16 -11.41
C TRP A 590 19.13 10.94 -12.65
N LEU A 591 18.38 10.89 -13.76
CA LEU A 591 18.73 11.60 -14.98
C LEU A 591 18.57 13.12 -14.81
N THR A 592 19.51 13.84 -15.38
CA THR A 592 19.44 15.29 -15.47
C THR A 592 18.46 15.74 -16.54
N GLN A 593 18.12 17.03 -16.52
CA GLN A 593 17.24 17.59 -17.53
C GLN A 593 17.86 17.52 -18.95
N ASP A 594 19.18 17.67 -19.06
CA ASP A 594 19.90 17.58 -20.33
C ASP A 594 19.84 16.15 -20.90
N GLU A 595 19.99 15.12 -20.05
CA GLU A 595 19.84 13.73 -20.46
C GLU A 595 18.40 13.39 -20.88
N ALA A 596 17.40 14.01 -20.25
CA ALA A 596 16.01 13.88 -20.68
C ALA A 596 15.77 14.53 -22.04
N TRP A 597 16.41 15.69 -22.33
CA TRP A 597 16.39 16.30 -23.67
C TRP A 597 17.09 15.42 -24.71
N GLU A 598 18.24 14.82 -24.39
CA GLU A 598 18.91 13.85 -25.28
C GLU A 598 17.97 12.70 -25.64
N ALA A 599 17.26 12.15 -24.67
CA ALA A 599 16.27 11.08 -24.92
C ALA A 599 15.09 11.56 -25.78
N ALA A 600 14.63 12.78 -25.58
CA ALA A 600 13.57 13.39 -26.39
C ALA A 600 14.03 13.62 -27.85
N GLU A 601 15.28 14.00 -28.07
CA GLU A 601 15.88 14.12 -29.40
C GLU A 601 15.98 12.79 -30.11
N ILE A 602 16.43 11.71 -29.41
CA ILE A 602 16.46 10.36 -29.96
C ILE A 602 15.06 9.89 -30.37
N ALA A 603 14.05 10.22 -29.57
CA ALA A 603 12.66 9.87 -29.87
C ALA A 603 11.98 10.81 -30.88
N GLY A 604 12.64 11.88 -31.32
CA GLY A 604 12.12 12.84 -32.28
C GLY A 604 10.95 13.67 -31.77
N ILE A 605 10.87 13.91 -30.44
CA ILE A 605 9.80 14.69 -29.81
C ILE A 605 10.29 16.05 -29.27
N ALA A 606 11.62 16.29 -29.29
CA ALA A 606 12.20 17.47 -28.67
C ALA A 606 11.63 18.80 -29.24
N ASP A 607 11.44 18.89 -30.54
CA ASP A 607 10.91 20.11 -31.17
C ASP A 607 9.47 20.35 -30.76
N ASP A 608 8.61 19.32 -30.74
CA ASP A 608 7.23 19.45 -30.23
C ASP A 608 7.22 19.90 -28.77
N ILE A 609 8.12 19.39 -27.92
CA ILE A 609 8.19 19.79 -26.50
C ILE A 609 8.64 21.26 -26.37
N ARG A 610 9.58 21.73 -27.21
CA ARG A 610 10.02 23.14 -27.20
C ARG A 610 8.91 24.12 -27.61
N GLU A 611 7.98 23.69 -28.46
CA GLU A 611 6.82 24.46 -28.85
C GLU A 611 5.71 24.50 -27.78
N MET A 612 5.75 23.60 -26.79
CA MET A 612 4.78 23.61 -25.70
C MET A 612 5.06 24.74 -24.69
N PRO A 613 4.01 25.41 -24.15
CA PRO A 613 4.17 26.58 -23.27
C PRO A 613 5.05 26.35 -22.04
N MET A 614 5.08 25.10 -21.50
CA MET A 614 5.87 24.72 -20.32
C MET A 614 7.05 23.79 -20.67
N GLY A 615 7.31 23.53 -21.95
CA GLY A 615 8.40 22.65 -22.39
C GLY A 615 8.35 21.28 -21.72
N MET A 616 9.48 20.81 -21.16
CA MET A 616 9.56 19.53 -20.43
C MET A 616 8.63 19.42 -19.22
N HIS A 617 8.21 20.54 -18.64
CA HIS A 617 7.30 20.58 -17.49
C HIS A 617 5.83 20.70 -17.88
N THR A 618 5.50 20.49 -19.16
CA THR A 618 4.10 20.42 -19.61
C THR A 618 3.39 19.26 -18.92
N VAL A 619 2.28 19.58 -18.23
CA VAL A 619 1.53 18.62 -17.41
C VAL A 619 0.67 17.73 -18.29
N ILE A 620 0.77 16.42 -18.06
CA ILE A 620 -0.03 15.38 -18.71
C ILE A 620 -1.12 14.94 -17.74
N GLN A 621 -2.37 15.19 -18.10
CA GLN A 621 -3.53 14.76 -17.30
C GLN A 621 -3.81 13.26 -17.49
N GLU A 622 -4.65 12.70 -16.62
CA GLU A 622 -5.11 11.32 -16.73
C GLU A 622 -5.78 11.07 -18.11
N GLY A 623 -5.35 10.01 -18.80
CA GLY A 623 -5.76 9.73 -20.18
C GLY A 623 -4.96 10.48 -21.25
N ALA A 624 -3.94 11.27 -20.83
CA ALA A 624 -3.04 12.03 -21.72
C ALA A 624 -3.79 12.97 -22.69
N GLY A 625 -4.84 13.66 -22.21
CA GLY A 625 -5.52 14.72 -22.96
C GLY A 625 -4.52 15.79 -23.43
N GLY A 626 -4.73 16.36 -24.60
CA GLY A 626 -3.88 17.42 -25.16
C GLY A 626 -2.68 16.95 -25.99
N LEU A 627 -2.33 15.67 -25.98
CA LEU A 627 -1.25 15.11 -26.82
C LEU A 627 -1.81 14.23 -27.93
N SER A 628 -1.23 14.37 -29.13
CA SER A 628 -1.53 13.47 -30.26
C SER A 628 -1.03 12.04 -30.01
N GLY A 629 -1.59 11.04 -30.71
CA GLY A 629 -1.15 9.64 -30.61
C GLY A 629 0.34 9.45 -30.90
N GLY A 630 0.84 10.17 -31.90
CA GLY A 630 2.26 10.14 -32.28
C GLY A 630 3.16 10.81 -31.22
N GLN A 631 2.73 11.90 -30.59
CA GLN A 631 3.46 12.53 -29.48
C GLN A 631 3.55 11.60 -28.28
N LYS A 632 2.42 10.96 -27.91
CA LYS A 632 2.40 9.94 -26.83
C LYS A 632 3.38 8.82 -27.09
N GLN A 633 3.38 8.26 -28.30
CA GLN A 633 4.33 7.20 -28.67
C GLN A 633 5.78 7.66 -28.59
N ARG A 634 6.11 8.87 -29.08
CA ARG A 634 7.47 9.39 -29.01
C ARG A 634 7.94 9.65 -27.58
N ILE A 635 7.08 10.13 -26.67
CA ILE A 635 7.41 10.27 -25.25
C ILE A 635 7.66 8.88 -24.63
N MET A 636 6.87 7.86 -24.97
CA MET A 636 7.12 6.49 -24.50
C MET A 636 8.43 5.89 -25.01
N ILE A 637 8.81 6.21 -26.26
CA ILE A 637 10.13 5.85 -26.80
C ILE A 637 11.23 6.59 -26.03
N ALA A 638 11.09 7.91 -25.79
CA ALA A 638 12.03 8.68 -24.96
C ALA A 638 12.23 8.05 -23.58
N ARG A 639 11.14 7.67 -22.90
CA ARG A 639 11.17 6.92 -21.62
C ARG A 639 11.98 5.62 -21.71
N ALA A 640 11.80 4.86 -22.79
CA ALA A 640 12.46 3.57 -22.96
C ALA A 640 13.97 3.71 -23.24
N VAL A 641 14.40 4.77 -23.93
CA VAL A 641 15.81 4.98 -24.32
C VAL A 641 16.59 5.83 -23.30
N ALA A 642 15.90 6.61 -22.46
CA ALA A 642 16.52 7.51 -21.47
C ALA A 642 17.55 6.81 -20.55
N PRO A 643 17.31 5.59 -20.03
CA PRO A 643 18.29 4.88 -19.19
C PRO A 643 19.48 4.34 -19.98
N LYS A 644 19.60 4.58 -21.29
CA LYS A 644 20.62 3.99 -22.20
C LYS A 644 20.67 2.46 -22.08
N PRO A 645 19.55 1.76 -22.41
CA PRO A 645 19.39 0.33 -22.16
C PRO A 645 20.35 -0.51 -23.01
N LYS A 646 20.63 -1.73 -22.57
CA LYS A 646 21.39 -2.74 -23.32
C LYS A 646 20.52 -3.61 -24.20
N ILE A 647 19.24 -3.70 -23.89
CA ILE A 647 18.22 -4.39 -24.68
C ILE A 647 17.02 -3.46 -24.80
N LEU A 648 16.43 -3.36 -25.99
CA LEU A 648 15.26 -2.55 -26.28
C LEU A 648 14.17 -3.42 -26.93
N PHE A 649 13.01 -3.51 -26.27
CA PHE A 649 11.82 -4.16 -26.80
C PHE A 649 10.82 -3.11 -27.30
N LEU A 650 10.37 -3.29 -28.54
CA LEU A 650 9.43 -2.38 -29.20
C LEU A 650 8.24 -3.19 -29.74
N ASP A 651 7.10 -3.12 -29.06
CA ASP A 651 5.86 -3.78 -29.48
C ASP A 651 4.95 -2.76 -30.16
N GLU A 652 4.93 -2.73 -31.49
CA GLU A 652 4.19 -1.78 -32.33
C GLU A 652 4.45 -0.29 -31.98
N ALA A 653 5.64 0.02 -31.46
CA ALA A 653 5.97 1.32 -30.91
C ALA A 653 5.99 2.48 -31.93
N THR A 654 5.94 2.19 -33.22
CA THR A 654 5.98 3.21 -34.31
C THR A 654 4.70 3.23 -35.14
N SER A 655 3.64 2.56 -34.70
CA SER A 655 2.39 2.43 -35.47
C SER A 655 1.64 3.76 -35.72
N ALA A 656 1.73 4.72 -34.78
CA ALA A 656 1.09 6.03 -34.89
C ALA A 656 2.02 7.13 -35.44
N LEU A 657 3.25 6.76 -35.89
CA LEU A 657 4.19 7.73 -36.50
C LEU A 657 4.01 7.78 -38.01
N ASP A 658 4.20 8.97 -38.58
CA ASP A 658 4.37 9.16 -40.02
C ASP A 658 5.73 8.60 -40.49
N ASN A 659 5.85 8.33 -41.77
CA ASN A 659 7.03 7.68 -42.33
C ASN A 659 8.33 8.49 -42.16
N ILE A 660 8.25 9.84 -42.17
CA ILE A 660 9.40 10.74 -42.03
C ILE A 660 9.92 10.67 -40.59
N THR A 661 9.02 10.86 -39.61
CA THR A 661 9.35 10.78 -38.19
C THR A 661 9.84 9.39 -37.80
N GLN A 662 9.21 8.32 -38.31
CA GLN A 662 9.65 6.93 -38.07
C GLN A 662 11.08 6.72 -38.56
N LYS A 663 11.45 7.23 -39.74
CA LYS A 663 12.82 7.10 -40.27
C LYS A 663 13.83 7.84 -39.41
N ARG A 664 13.52 9.05 -38.95
CA ARG A 664 14.36 9.83 -38.01
C ARG A 664 14.60 9.09 -36.70
N VAL A 665 13.52 8.61 -36.07
CA VAL A 665 13.59 7.84 -34.82
C VAL A 665 14.40 6.55 -34.98
N SER A 666 14.21 5.83 -36.09
CA SER A 666 14.97 4.60 -36.37
C SER A 666 16.47 4.89 -36.54
N GLN A 667 16.83 5.93 -37.31
CA GLN A 667 18.24 6.33 -37.51
C GLN A 667 18.88 6.83 -36.19
N ALA A 668 18.11 7.53 -35.34
CA ALA A 668 18.60 7.94 -34.03
C ALA A 668 18.82 6.75 -33.08
N MET A 669 17.93 5.76 -33.10
CA MET A 669 18.06 4.52 -32.33
C MET A 669 19.23 3.62 -32.83
N ASP A 670 19.64 3.72 -34.09
CA ASP A 670 20.82 2.97 -34.62
C ASP A 670 22.12 3.39 -33.93
N LYS A 671 22.19 4.63 -33.41
CA LYS A 671 23.31 5.12 -32.61
C LYS A 671 23.40 4.47 -31.24
N LEU A 672 22.28 3.91 -30.73
CA LEU A 672 22.23 3.18 -29.47
C LEU A 672 22.80 1.77 -29.72
N ARG A 673 24.00 1.50 -29.24
CA ARG A 673 24.63 0.16 -29.32
C ARG A 673 23.93 -0.79 -28.31
N CYS A 674 22.72 -1.24 -28.65
CA CYS A 674 21.93 -2.17 -27.83
C CYS A 674 21.27 -3.24 -28.70
N THR A 675 20.93 -4.36 -28.09
CA THR A 675 20.14 -5.42 -28.74
C THR A 675 18.70 -4.91 -28.90
N ARG A 676 18.15 -4.96 -30.11
CA ARG A 676 16.80 -4.47 -30.41
C ARG A 676 15.90 -5.60 -30.86
N ILE A 677 14.75 -5.71 -30.26
CA ILE A 677 13.73 -6.69 -30.64
C ILE A 677 12.43 -5.92 -30.90
N VAL A 678 11.95 -5.99 -32.13
CA VAL A 678 10.77 -5.27 -32.57
C VAL A 678 9.69 -6.23 -33.06
N ILE A 679 8.46 -6.06 -32.56
CA ILE A 679 7.27 -6.60 -33.21
C ILE A 679 6.84 -5.57 -34.25
N ALA A 680 7.02 -5.90 -35.52
CA ALA A 680 6.76 -4.97 -36.61
C ALA A 680 5.65 -5.46 -37.52
N HIS A 681 4.78 -4.54 -37.90
CA HIS A 681 3.74 -4.71 -38.91
C HIS A 681 4.04 -3.90 -40.18
N ARG A 682 5.00 -2.95 -40.15
CA ARG A 682 5.39 -2.11 -41.27
C ARG A 682 6.63 -2.64 -41.95
N LEU A 683 6.58 -2.82 -43.27
CA LEU A 683 7.70 -3.30 -44.09
C LEU A 683 8.94 -2.40 -43.99
N SER A 684 8.76 -1.07 -43.82
CA SER A 684 9.83 -0.11 -43.62
C SER A 684 10.69 -0.40 -42.38
N THR A 685 10.09 -0.90 -41.31
CA THR A 685 10.79 -1.32 -40.09
C THR A 685 11.46 -2.66 -40.25
N ILE A 686 10.76 -3.63 -40.86
CA ILE A 686 11.24 -5.01 -41.05
C ILE A 686 12.49 -5.04 -41.93
N ARG A 687 12.56 -4.22 -42.98
CA ARG A 687 13.70 -4.12 -43.91
C ARG A 687 15.01 -3.67 -43.27
N GLN A 688 14.93 -2.93 -42.15
CA GLN A 688 16.10 -2.40 -41.45
C GLN A 688 16.69 -3.38 -40.44
N CYS A 689 16.02 -4.52 -40.20
CA CYS A 689 16.43 -5.49 -39.19
C CYS A 689 17.50 -6.45 -39.79
N ASP A 690 18.50 -6.76 -38.95
CA ASP A 690 19.56 -7.73 -39.32
C ASP A 690 19.00 -9.15 -39.51
N ARG A 691 17.91 -9.44 -38.77
CA ARG A 691 17.32 -10.79 -38.74
C ARG A 691 15.82 -10.70 -38.52
N ILE A 692 15.09 -11.53 -39.20
CA ILE A 692 13.63 -11.62 -39.15
C ILE A 692 13.24 -13.03 -38.73
N LEU A 693 12.37 -13.10 -37.73
CA LEU A 693 11.80 -14.34 -37.18
C LEU A 693 10.32 -14.38 -37.52
N TYR A 694 9.90 -15.31 -38.36
CA TYR A 694 8.49 -15.52 -38.67
C TYR A 694 7.91 -16.53 -37.70
N LEU A 695 6.98 -16.05 -36.86
CA LEU A 695 6.29 -16.84 -35.83
C LEU A 695 4.94 -17.33 -36.36
N LYS A 696 4.70 -18.65 -36.30
CA LYS A 696 3.43 -19.29 -36.61
C LYS A 696 3.19 -20.46 -35.67
N ASP A 697 1.96 -20.60 -35.17
CA ASP A 697 1.55 -21.68 -34.28
C ASP A 697 2.49 -21.89 -33.07
N GLY A 698 2.99 -20.77 -32.53
CA GLY A 698 3.90 -20.76 -31.39
C GLY A 698 5.33 -21.23 -31.66
N LYS A 699 5.72 -21.37 -32.90
CA LYS A 699 7.08 -21.77 -33.34
C LYS A 699 7.69 -20.75 -34.30
N VAL A 700 9.02 -20.69 -34.33
CA VAL A 700 9.75 -19.97 -35.40
C VAL A 700 9.77 -20.86 -36.62
N CYS A 701 9.05 -20.48 -37.66
CA CYS A 701 8.97 -21.23 -38.92
C CYS A 701 10.04 -20.80 -39.93
N GLU A 702 10.35 -19.50 -39.95
CA GLU A 702 11.36 -18.94 -40.84
C GLU A 702 12.27 -18.00 -40.05
N ASP A 703 13.56 -18.03 -40.39
CA ASP A 703 14.63 -17.29 -39.78
C ASP A 703 15.68 -16.92 -40.83
N GLY A 704 15.98 -15.63 -40.92
CA GLY A 704 16.97 -15.13 -41.92
C GLY A 704 16.91 -13.61 -42.07
N SER A 705 17.71 -13.08 -42.98
CA SER A 705 17.63 -11.67 -43.38
C SER A 705 16.43 -11.42 -44.33
N TYR A 706 16.10 -10.16 -44.57
CA TYR A 706 14.99 -9.79 -45.48
C TYR A 706 15.12 -10.43 -46.85
N ASP A 707 16.30 -10.31 -47.47
CA ASP A 707 16.54 -10.79 -48.81
C ASP A 707 16.55 -12.34 -48.90
N GLU A 708 17.10 -13.02 -47.89
CA GLU A 708 17.05 -14.47 -47.77
C GLU A 708 15.64 -15.01 -47.68
N LEU A 709 14.78 -14.36 -46.84
CA LEU A 709 13.40 -14.83 -46.65
C LEU A 709 12.50 -14.53 -47.84
N ILE A 710 12.74 -13.43 -48.58
CA ILE A 710 12.03 -13.14 -49.81
C ILE A 710 12.45 -14.19 -50.90
N ALA A 711 13.76 -14.50 -51.00
CA ALA A 711 14.24 -15.49 -51.93
C ALA A 711 13.71 -16.91 -51.69
N LYS A 712 13.43 -17.27 -50.44
CA LYS A 712 12.80 -18.54 -50.04
C LYS A 712 11.36 -18.69 -50.51
N ASN A 713 10.70 -17.59 -50.87
CA ASN A 713 9.31 -17.53 -51.34
C ASN A 713 8.31 -18.27 -50.39
N GLY A 714 8.58 -18.17 -49.08
CA GLY A 714 7.81 -18.84 -48.02
C GLY A 714 6.73 -17.95 -47.40
N LEU A 715 6.37 -18.23 -46.14
CA LEU A 715 5.33 -17.51 -45.38
C LEU A 715 5.65 -16.03 -45.23
N PHE A 716 6.91 -15.66 -45.06
CA PHE A 716 7.32 -14.26 -44.97
C PHE A 716 7.13 -13.52 -46.29
N ALA A 717 7.52 -14.15 -47.44
CA ALA A 717 7.32 -13.57 -48.76
C ALA A 717 5.82 -13.37 -49.07
N GLU A 718 4.97 -14.33 -48.67
CA GLU A 718 3.52 -14.20 -48.78
C GLU A 718 2.97 -13.05 -47.96
N LEU A 719 3.45 -12.86 -46.69
CA LEU A 719 3.07 -11.74 -45.85
C LEU A 719 3.45 -10.40 -46.49
N VAL A 720 4.65 -10.29 -47.05
CA VAL A 720 5.11 -9.10 -47.74
C VAL A 720 4.27 -8.82 -48.99
N SER A 721 3.95 -9.83 -49.79
CA SER A 721 3.11 -9.66 -50.98
C SER A 721 1.71 -9.15 -50.64
N ARG A 722 1.08 -9.70 -49.61
CA ARG A 722 -0.23 -9.22 -49.09
C ARG A 722 -0.19 -7.75 -48.66
N GLN A 723 0.89 -7.31 -48.01
CA GLN A 723 1.03 -5.91 -47.56
C GLN A 723 1.35 -4.96 -48.74
N MET A 724 1.97 -5.42 -49.82
CA MET A 724 2.20 -4.61 -51.03
C MET A 724 0.94 -4.46 -51.88
N VAL A 725 0.01 -5.38 -51.80
CA VAL A 725 -1.26 -5.38 -52.56
C VAL A 725 -2.37 -4.60 -51.86
N SER A 726 -2.24 -4.34 -50.54
CA SER A 726 -3.17 -3.49 -49.79
C SER A 726 -2.70 -2.04 -49.88
N PRO A 727 -3.42 -1.13 -50.59
CA PRO A 727 -3.02 0.27 -50.77
C PRO A 727 -3.08 1.08 -49.49
#